data_57b2293d6fd9967092ad2a86f0336cb1
#
_entry.id   57b2293d6fd9967092ad2a86f0336cb1
#
_cell.length_a   1.000
_cell.length_b   1.000
_cell.length_c   1.000
_cell.angle_alpha   90.00
_cell.angle_beta   90.00
_cell.angle_gamma   90.00
#
_symmetry.space_group_name_H-M   'P 1'
#
loop_
_entity.id
_entity.type
_entity.pdbx_description
1 polymer ?
#
loop_
_entity_poly.entity_id
_entity_poly.type
_entity_poly.pdbx_seq_one_letter_code
_entity_poly.pdbx_strand_id
1 'polypeptide(L)'
;MTKYFSFCYRRPKMKNELTLRKLKNTAFPALYRCFMVNDTFANSDRAKILAVAAYLINLNDDILNRLGYRVIVEYCNQTQNYHALYDVAVNQGLYPISKFIEEHYALDGNRNFFTEWNDCFTEQFKQGDAYFTEEQKTLNTFFQNSSEESIAVVAPTSYGKSELIIEAVKEYADKRICIITPTKALLMQTKQRIRLSGVISKAKKIIVHPEMYNTNEDSCIAVLAQERLLRLLKKDDAITFDCIIVDEAHELLEENTRSNTLASVIIVATKRNPSIVLKFLTPFVADSSNLQPRYTTYDLKTFRISEYIKTEKFFFHDLKKGQGSYLYDQFFNDFYSLDCGVRDKGYEEQIVQILAGRKNIIYLNKPRDIERFALALAELLPNISDPEIDNACTHIGQYMQPQYNLLRCLRKGIIYHHGSVPDAIRIYIERLYKTLPTIKYVVTSSTLLSGINLPAEKMFILDGKKGKGNLSLESFRNLIGRVCRFSEIFNRDTGNLCMLEPEIHVVFGSYFSKNANGMEFLRRVAKVEAVLEDSVQNVLLTNTKIDDGNVAHLKEAQEFIENYEPGIIKDYDNRYTQTNIGKACILNGVREIDVFTEEGKMQAVADTYITKGKINNTDDLLEAIVKIFISKVSATASGADKLSRLERSEAQKFYSMLLEWRVSNKSYAEMIMLFVGYWRTLLQADRNAIIFVGRWGDLDAFGSHNTPYTMLAGKTRSQIINLAIVRIKEEQDFIDNNIIRFVEILNDLDMLEEQFYKKIKYGTADDEIICMLKNGLSLSLSKLLKDNYRQYVDINISRSTVIFSDDLLAAMAKNEENNILIYEVENCM
;
A
#
# COMPACT_ATOMS: atom_id res chain seq x y z
N MET A 1 35.36 -3.73 -25.07
CA MET A 1 35.04 -2.44 -25.69
C MET A 1 34.15 -1.53 -24.83
N THR A 2 33.24 -2.02 -24.04
CA THR A 2 32.30 -1.23 -23.23
C THR A 2 32.96 -0.38 -22.12
N LYS A 3 34.14 -0.74 -21.61
CA LYS A 3 34.84 0.03 -20.54
C LYS A 3 35.58 1.27 -21.05
N TYR A 4 35.85 1.38 -22.34
CA TYR A 4 36.63 2.49 -22.92
C TYR A 4 35.76 3.70 -23.34
N PHE A 5 34.47 3.49 -23.61
CA PHE A 5 33.58 4.56 -24.09
C PHE A 5 32.92 5.38 -22.97
N SER A 6 32.73 4.81 -21.75
CA SER A 6 32.24 5.57 -20.58
C SER A 6 33.27 6.62 -20.09
N PHE A 7 34.52 6.51 -20.51
CA PHE A 7 35.59 7.39 -20.03
C PHE A 7 35.68 8.73 -20.81
N CYS A 8 35.10 8.83 -21.99
CA CYS A 8 35.32 10.01 -22.85
C CYS A 8 34.35 11.18 -22.58
N TYR A 9 33.24 10.95 -21.89
CA TYR A 9 32.21 12.00 -21.65
C TYR A 9 31.97 12.42 -20.21
N ARG A 10 32.44 11.66 -19.23
CA ARG A 10 32.49 12.16 -17.86
C ARG A 10 33.70 13.08 -17.69
N ARG A 11 33.49 14.40 -17.83
CA ARG A 11 34.49 15.37 -17.35
C ARG A 11 34.83 15.01 -15.92
N PRO A 12 36.12 14.99 -15.49
CA PRO A 12 36.47 14.76 -14.11
C PRO A 12 35.73 15.76 -13.25
N LYS A 13 34.86 15.26 -12.31
CA LYS A 13 34.14 16.12 -11.38
C LYS A 13 35.17 17.00 -10.68
N MET A 14 35.00 18.31 -10.75
CA MET A 14 35.93 19.27 -10.13
C MET A 14 36.00 19.06 -8.64
N LYS A 15 37.20 19.11 -8.05
CA LYS A 15 37.37 19.07 -6.60
C LYS A 15 36.61 20.22 -5.97
N ASN A 16 35.67 19.91 -5.10
CA ASN A 16 34.65 20.83 -4.65
C ASN A 16 35.10 21.64 -3.42
N GLU A 17 35.24 22.94 -3.57
CA GLU A 17 35.31 23.85 -2.44
C GLU A 17 33.96 24.53 -2.12
N LEU A 18 32.96 24.41 -3.00
CA LEU A 18 31.62 24.98 -2.82
C LEU A 18 30.73 23.97 -2.04
N THR A 19 30.05 24.49 -1.04
CA THR A 19 29.03 23.79 -0.27
C THR A 19 27.73 24.58 -0.27
N LEU A 20 26.59 23.96 0.00
CA LEU A 20 25.31 24.67 0.09
C LEU A 20 25.37 25.83 1.11
N ARG A 21 26.10 25.64 2.24
CA ARG A 21 26.31 26.69 3.23
C ARG A 21 27.06 27.90 2.67
N LYS A 22 28.09 27.68 1.85
CA LYS A 22 28.81 28.77 1.19
C LYS A 22 27.95 29.47 0.16
N LEU A 23 27.16 28.70 -0.62
CA LEU A 23 26.24 29.23 -1.60
C LEU A 23 25.16 30.13 -0.97
N LYS A 24 24.68 29.78 0.23
CA LYS A 24 23.72 30.61 1.00
C LYS A 24 24.23 32.02 1.32
N ASN A 25 25.54 32.23 1.37
CA ASN A 25 26.16 33.50 1.67
C ASN A 25 26.50 34.36 0.42
N THR A 26 26.02 33.95 -0.73
CA THR A 26 26.21 34.69 -2.00
C THR A 26 24.94 35.42 -2.43
N ALA A 27 24.96 36.10 -3.57
CA ALA A 27 23.78 36.73 -4.16
C ALA A 27 22.83 35.70 -4.84
N PHE A 28 23.25 34.45 -4.95
CA PHE A 28 22.45 33.39 -5.64
C PHE A 28 21.09 33.11 -4.99
N PRO A 29 20.93 33.02 -3.64
CA PRO A 29 19.61 32.79 -3.05
C PRO A 29 18.57 33.83 -3.40
N ALA A 30 18.96 35.13 -3.49
CA ALA A 30 18.04 36.19 -3.87
C ALA A 30 17.64 36.07 -5.36
N LEU A 31 18.59 35.79 -6.25
CA LEU A 31 18.34 35.54 -7.66
C LEU A 31 17.45 34.30 -7.86
N TYR A 32 17.75 33.23 -7.16
CA TYR A 32 16.99 31.98 -7.18
C TYR A 32 15.57 32.14 -6.70
N ARG A 33 15.37 32.90 -5.59
CA ARG A 33 14.03 33.21 -5.09
C ARG A 33 13.17 33.92 -6.13
N CYS A 34 13.69 35.01 -6.74
CA CYS A 34 12.98 35.73 -7.79
C CYS A 34 12.63 34.82 -8.97
N PHE A 35 13.54 33.95 -9.35
CA PHE A 35 13.32 32.95 -10.41
C PHE A 35 12.22 31.94 -10.08
N MET A 36 12.20 31.41 -8.84
CA MET A 36 11.22 30.41 -8.41
C MET A 36 9.81 30.96 -8.20
N VAL A 37 9.69 32.26 -7.84
CA VAL A 37 8.39 32.93 -7.62
C VAL A 37 7.83 33.51 -8.90
N ASN A 38 8.60 33.47 -10.01
CA ASN A 38 8.21 33.99 -11.31
C ASN A 38 7.99 35.51 -11.33
N ASP A 39 8.72 36.26 -10.50
CA ASP A 39 8.80 37.70 -10.58
C ASP A 39 9.44 38.10 -11.92
N THR A 40 9.19 39.32 -12.38
CA THR A 40 9.71 39.83 -13.66
C THR A 40 11.22 39.59 -13.79
N PHE A 41 11.60 38.56 -14.54
CA PHE A 41 12.98 38.07 -14.61
C PHE A 41 13.65 38.54 -15.90
N ALA A 42 14.70 39.33 -15.82
CA ALA A 42 15.42 39.87 -16.97
C ALA A 42 16.22 38.78 -17.71
N ASN A 43 16.36 38.85 -19.03
CA ASN A 43 17.12 37.87 -19.80
C ASN A 43 18.58 37.73 -19.35
N SER A 44 19.21 38.82 -18.86
CA SER A 44 20.56 38.77 -18.29
C SER A 44 20.65 37.93 -17.03
N ASP A 45 19.60 37.90 -16.24
CA ASP A 45 19.55 37.13 -15.01
C ASP A 45 19.19 35.65 -15.27
N ARG A 46 18.42 35.36 -16.33
CA ARG A 46 18.25 34.00 -16.86
C ARG A 46 19.57 33.37 -17.29
N ALA A 47 20.41 34.11 -18.00
CA ALA A 47 21.74 33.62 -18.39
C ALA A 47 22.63 33.34 -17.16
N LYS A 48 22.57 34.18 -16.11
CA LYS A 48 23.34 33.99 -14.88
C LYS A 48 22.87 32.73 -14.12
N ILE A 49 21.55 32.55 -13.96
CA ILE A 49 21.04 31.41 -13.19
C ILE A 49 21.35 30.09 -13.91
N LEU A 50 21.25 30.04 -15.27
CA LEU A 50 21.64 28.88 -16.05
C LEU A 50 23.14 28.56 -15.95
N ALA A 51 24.00 29.60 -15.99
CA ALA A 51 25.45 29.43 -15.83
C ALA A 51 25.78 28.83 -14.45
N VAL A 52 25.11 29.31 -13.38
CA VAL A 52 25.26 28.73 -12.04
C VAL A 52 24.73 27.30 -12.01
N ALA A 53 23.58 27.02 -12.60
CA ALA A 53 23.01 25.67 -12.65
C ALA A 53 23.94 24.70 -13.36
N ALA A 54 24.50 25.11 -14.53
CA ALA A 54 25.47 24.29 -15.26
C ALA A 54 26.76 24.01 -14.44
N TYR A 55 27.18 24.96 -13.62
CA TYR A 55 28.30 24.76 -12.70
C TYR A 55 27.91 23.78 -11.58
N LEU A 56 26.75 23.95 -10.95
CA LEU A 56 26.27 23.10 -9.85
C LEU A 56 26.09 21.64 -10.25
N ILE A 57 25.55 21.37 -11.45
CA ILE A 57 25.32 20.02 -11.97
C ILE A 57 26.64 19.23 -12.13
N ASN A 58 27.75 19.92 -12.38
CA ASN A 58 29.06 19.31 -12.59
C ASN A 58 29.88 19.13 -11.30
N LEU A 59 29.34 19.55 -10.14
CA LEU A 59 29.99 19.35 -8.84
C LEU A 59 29.87 17.92 -8.34
N ASN A 60 30.77 17.52 -7.42
CA ASN A 60 30.68 16.23 -6.76
C ASN A 60 29.94 16.30 -5.40
N ASP A 61 28.80 16.97 -5.40
CA ASP A 61 27.92 17.18 -4.23
C ASP A 61 26.48 16.96 -4.68
N ASP A 62 25.84 15.92 -4.16
CA ASP A 62 24.50 15.51 -4.57
C ASP A 62 23.44 16.60 -4.34
N ILE A 63 23.55 17.37 -3.27
CA ILE A 63 22.59 18.45 -2.97
C ILE A 63 22.73 19.60 -3.97
N LEU A 64 23.95 19.99 -4.26
CA LEU A 64 24.20 21.05 -5.24
C LEU A 64 23.84 20.61 -6.66
N ASN A 65 24.09 19.36 -6.99
CA ASN A 65 23.71 18.75 -8.26
C ASN A 65 22.18 18.78 -8.45
N ARG A 66 21.44 18.36 -7.42
CA ARG A 66 19.97 18.46 -7.39
C ARG A 66 19.45 19.89 -7.54
N LEU A 67 20.09 20.84 -6.88
CA LEU A 67 19.73 22.26 -7.00
C LEU A 67 19.94 22.75 -8.44
N GLY A 68 21.08 22.41 -9.05
CA GLY A 68 21.34 22.73 -10.45
C GLY A 68 20.32 22.13 -11.42
N TYR A 69 20.00 20.84 -11.24
CA TYR A 69 18.98 20.15 -12.03
C TYR A 69 17.60 20.80 -11.88
N ARG A 70 17.18 21.14 -10.64
CA ARG A 70 15.92 21.84 -10.40
C ARG A 70 15.83 23.17 -11.17
N VAL A 71 16.91 23.95 -11.19
CA VAL A 71 16.94 25.22 -11.93
C VAL A 71 16.75 24.98 -13.43
N ILE A 72 17.35 23.93 -13.99
CA ILE A 72 17.21 23.60 -15.43
C ILE A 72 15.78 23.17 -15.75
N VAL A 73 15.18 22.29 -14.93
CA VAL A 73 13.80 21.81 -15.14
C VAL A 73 12.83 23.00 -15.06
N GLU A 74 12.94 23.82 -14.00
CA GLU A 74 12.11 25.02 -13.84
C GLU A 74 12.26 25.99 -15.01
N TYR A 75 13.48 26.26 -15.45
CA TYR A 75 13.73 27.11 -16.61
C TYR A 75 13.04 26.57 -17.87
N CYS A 76 13.18 25.30 -18.15
CA CYS A 76 12.57 24.67 -19.34
C CYS A 76 11.05 24.70 -19.25
N ASN A 77 10.47 24.45 -18.09
CA ASN A 77 9.03 24.52 -17.88
C ASN A 77 8.47 25.95 -18.01
N GLN A 78 9.19 26.96 -17.50
CA GLN A 78 8.78 28.36 -17.66
C GLN A 78 8.89 28.86 -19.09
N THR A 79 9.91 28.45 -19.84
CA THR A 79 10.17 28.94 -21.20
C THR A 79 9.60 28.04 -22.29
N GLN A 80 9.16 26.84 -21.94
CA GLN A 80 8.77 25.79 -22.90
C GLN A 80 9.89 25.42 -23.91
N ASN A 81 11.13 25.72 -23.54
CA ASN A 81 12.33 25.40 -24.30
C ASN A 81 13.15 24.35 -23.58
N TYR A 82 13.18 23.14 -24.12
CA TYR A 82 13.74 21.95 -23.47
C TYR A 82 15.19 21.61 -23.92
N HIS A 83 15.86 22.47 -24.69
CA HIS A 83 17.25 22.21 -25.14
C HIS A 83 18.21 21.99 -23.96
N ALA A 84 18.14 22.88 -22.93
CA ALA A 84 19.02 22.75 -21.77
C ALA A 84 18.78 21.46 -21.00
N LEU A 85 17.51 21.03 -20.90
CA LEU A 85 17.16 19.77 -20.22
C LEU A 85 17.59 18.56 -21.06
N TYR A 86 17.50 18.63 -22.38
CA TYR A 86 18.01 17.59 -23.29
C TYR A 86 19.50 17.34 -23.06
N ASP A 87 20.32 18.41 -23.08
CA ASP A 87 21.77 18.30 -22.86
C ASP A 87 22.09 17.70 -21.49
N VAL A 88 21.38 18.13 -20.45
CA VAL A 88 21.54 17.60 -19.09
C VAL A 88 21.11 16.14 -19.01
N ALA A 89 19.98 15.76 -19.62
CA ALA A 89 19.46 14.40 -19.63
C ALA A 89 20.43 13.42 -20.30
N VAL A 90 21.01 13.82 -21.46
CA VAL A 90 22.03 13.02 -22.15
C VAL A 90 23.29 12.86 -21.30
N ASN A 91 23.76 13.95 -20.67
CA ASN A 91 24.98 13.94 -19.87
C ASN A 91 24.84 13.18 -18.55
N GLN A 92 23.64 13.10 -17.99
CA GLN A 92 23.35 12.41 -16.72
C GLN A 92 22.82 10.99 -16.92
N GLY A 93 22.68 10.51 -18.17
CA GLY A 93 22.12 9.17 -18.44
C GLY A 93 20.61 9.07 -18.23
N LEU A 94 19.88 10.20 -18.24
CA LEU A 94 18.42 10.26 -18.05
C LEU A 94 17.70 10.08 -19.40
N TYR A 95 17.98 9.01 -20.11
CA TYR A 95 17.53 8.78 -21.49
C TYR A 95 16.01 8.80 -21.70
N PRO A 96 15.13 8.44 -20.75
CA PRO A 96 13.70 8.64 -20.90
C PRO A 96 13.33 10.11 -21.18
N ILE A 97 14.03 11.05 -20.54
CA ILE A 97 13.81 12.50 -20.72
C ILE A 97 14.28 12.94 -22.12
N SER A 98 15.52 12.57 -22.51
CA SER A 98 16.06 12.99 -23.81
C SER A 98 15.22 12.45 -24.97
N LYS A 99 14.80 11.18 -24.91
CA LYS A 99 13.92 10.58 -25.93
C LYS A 99 12.53 11.21 -25.96
N PHE A 100 11.93 11.48 -24.81
CA PHE A 100 10.65 12.16 -24.78
C PHE A 100 10.73 13.58 -25.38
N ILE A 101 11.84 14.30 -25.16
CA ILE A 101 12.07 15.61 -25.78
C ILE A 101 12.21 15.49 -27.31
N GLU A 102 12.96 14.50 -27.77
CA GLU A 102 13.14 14.25 -29.22
C GLU A 102 11.80 13.92 -29.92
N GLU A 103 10.94 13.17 -29.28
CA GLU A 103 9.66 12.73 -29.85
C GLU A 103 8.57 13.82 -29.84
N HIS A 104 8.57 14.72 -28.84
CA HIS A 104 7.43 15.63 -28.61
C HIS A 104 7.75 17.11 -28.73
N TYR A 105 9.03 17.50 -28.70
CA TYR A 105 9.44 18.91 -28.78
C TYR A 105 10.39 19.11 -29.93
N ALA A 106 10.12 20.11 -30.77
CA ALA A 106 11.00 20.47 -31.87
C ALA A 106 12.34 20.99 -31.32
N LEU A 107 13.35 20.17 -31.38
CA LEU A 107 14.72 20.60 -31.23
C LEU A 107 15.10 21.24 -32.59
N ASP A 108 15.17 22.58 -32.63
CA ASP A 108 15.39 23.37 -33.87
C ASP A 108 16.35 22.69 -34.87
N GLY A 109 15.82 22.19 -35.93
CA GLY A 109 16.22 21.78 -37.25
C GLY A 109 17.66 21.28 -37.54
N ASN A 110 18.61 21.43 -36.69
CA ASN A 110 19.98 21.02 -36.86
C ASN A 110 20.35 19.75 -36.09
N ARG A 111 19.88 18.61 -36.57
CA ARG A 111 20.50 17.35 -36.16
C ARG A 111 21.96 17.37 -36.60
N ASN A 112 22.87 17.34 -35.65
CA ASN A 112 24.28 17.20 -35.85
C ASN A 112 24.73 15.75 -35.58
N PHE A 113 25.98 15.45 -35.91
CA PHE A 113 26.58 14.13 -35.71
C PHE A 113 26.40 13.61 -34.27
N PHE A 114 26.52 14.46 -33.27
CA PHE A 114 26.39 14.05 -31.87
C PHE A 114 24.95 13.68 -31.52
N THR A 115 23.96 14.33 -32.07
CA THR A 115 22.54 13.99 -31.86
C THR A 115 22.23 12.60 -32.44
N GLU A 116 22.68 12.34 -33.69
CA GLU A 116 22.48 11.04 -34.33
C GLU A 116 23.25 9.92 -33.62
N TRP A 117 24.48 10.21 -33.20
CA TRP A 117 25.27 9.26 -32.43
C TRP A 117 24.59 8.94 -31.08
N ASN A 118 24.06 9.95 -30.39
CA ASN A 118 23.33 9.77 -29.13
C ASN A 118 22.07 8.95 -29.35
N ASP A 119 21.33 9.15 -30.44
CA ASP A 119 20.17 8.34 -30.81
C ASP A 119 20.54 6.86 -30.92
N CYS A 120 21.59 6.55 -31.69
CA CYS A 120 22.09 5.17 -31.80
C CYS A 120 22.55 4.60 -30.44
N PHE A 121 23.19 5.42 -29.63
CA PHE A 121 23.69 5.01 -28.33
C PHE A 121 22.55 4.73 -27.34
N THR A 122 21.49 5.54 -27.32
CA THR A 122 20.38 5.41 -26.40
C THR A 122 19.47 4.23 -26.72
N GLU A 123 19.46 3.72 -27.97
CA GLU A 123 18.69 2.50 -28.32
C GLU A 123 19.04 1.27 -27.46
N GLN A 124 20.28 1.15 -26.98
CA GLN A 124 20.67 0.08 -26.07
C GLN A 124 19.97 0.13 -24.69
N PHE A 125 19.34 1.27 -24.33
CA PHE A 125 18.60 1.45 -23.08
C PHE A 125 17.09 1.23 -23.26
N LYS A 126 16.67 0.87 -24.46
CA LYS A 126 15.28 0.54 -24.76
C LYS A 126 14.94 -0.86 -24.28
N GLN A 127 13.81 -0.98 -23.58
CA GLN A 127 13.25 -2.26 -23.16
C GLN A 127 11.73 -2.24 -23.42
N GLY A 128 11.28 -3.03 -24.38
CA GLY A 128 9.93 -2.93 -24.91
C GLY A 128 9.68 -1.54 -25.52
N ASP A 129 8.64 -0.87 -25.05
CA ASP A 129 8.30 0.49 -25.51
C ASP A 129 8.89 1.62 -24.64
N ALA A 130 9.61 1.29 -23.57
CA ALA A 130 10.17 2.27 -22.64
C ALA A 130 11.70 2.36 -22.74
N TYR A 131 12.22 3.55 -22.50
CA TYR A 131 13.66 3.76 -22.31
C TYR A 131 13.99 3.77 -20.82
N PHE A 132 15.11 3.17 -20.46
CA PHE A 132 15.63 3.14 -19.09
C PHE A 132 16.73 4.18 -18.93
N THR A 133 16.90 4.65 -17.69
CA THR A 133 18.08 5.43 -17.32
C THR A 133 19.32 4.54 -17.26
N GLU A 134 20.50 5.17 -17.22
CA GLU A 134 21.76 4.44 -17.04
C GLU A 134 21.75 3.63 -15.74
N GLU A 135 21.27 4.21 -14.63
CA GLU A 135 21.21 3.50 -13.36
C GLU A 135 20.16 2.39 -13.35
N GLN A 136 19.01 2.57 -14.01
CA GLN A 136 18.03 1.48 -14.14
C GLN A 136 18.60 0.29 -14.91
N LYS A 137 19.32 0.52 -16.02
CA LYS A 137 19.98 -0.55 -16.77
C LYS A 137 21.07 -1.24 -15.94
N THR A 138 21.85 -0.44 -15.21
CA THR A 138 22.88 -0.96 -14.31
C THR A 138 22.26 -1.79 -13.18
N LEU A 139 21.14 -1.34 -12.61
CA LEU A 139 20.37 -2.10 -11.63
C LEU A 139 19.90 -3.45 -12.18
N ASN A 140 19.33 -3.47 -13.39
CA ASN A 140 18.88 -4.72 -14.02
C ASN A 140 20.05 -5.68 -14.25
N THR A 141 21.19 -5.17 -14.72
CA THR A 141 22.41 -5.97 -14.93
C THR A 141 22.95 -6.50 -13.60
N PHE A 142 22.97 -5.68 -12.54
CA PHE A 142 23.36 -6.11 -11.20
C PHE A 142 22.44 -7.20 -10.67
N PHE A 143 21.12 -7.03 -10.85
CA PHE A 143 20.12 -7.99 -10.37
C PHE A 143 20.25 -9.35 -11.06
N GLN A 144 20.46 -9.37 -12.38
CA GLN A 144 20.68 -10.58 -13.19
C GLN A 144 22.00 -11.28 -12.82
N ASN A 145 23.09 -10.51 -12.65
CA ASN A 145 24.39 -11.06 -12.29
C ASN A 145 24.45 -11.57 -10.83
N SER A 146 23.51 -11.16 -10.00
CA SER A 146 23.40 -11.58 -8.59
C SER A 146 22.27 -12.57 -8.36
N SER A 147 22.04 -13.45 -9.34
CA SER A 147 20.95 -14.42 -9.28
C SER A 147 21.01 -15.33 -8.04
N GLU A 148 22.18 -15.84 -7.70
CA GLU A 148 22.44 -16.76 -6.58
C GLU A 148 22.89 -16.02 -5.30
N GLU A 149 22.79 -14.68 -5.26
CA GLU A 149 23.26 -13.88 -4.14
C GLU A 149 22.09 -13.18 -3.43
N SER A 150 22.20 -13.06 -2.12
CA SER A 150 21.25 -12.23 -1.36
C SER A 150 21.57 -10.75 -1.57
N ILE A 151 20.53 -9.98 -1.95
CA ILE A 151 20.70 -8.57 -2.33
C ILE A 151 19.65 -7.66 -1.71
N ALA A 152 20.03 -6.41 -1.48
CA ALA A 152 19.10 -5.31 -1.18
C ALA A 152 19.11 -4.28 -2.31
N VAL A 153 17.96 -4.02 -2.88
CA VAL A 153 17.75 -2.97 -3.87
C VAL A 153 17.05 -1.80 -3.19
N VAL A 154 17.77 -0.69 -3.07
CA VAL A 154 17.23 0.58 -2.55
C VAL A 154 16.96 1.49 -3.75
N ALA A 155 15.71 1.53 -4.19
CA ALA A 155 15.30 2.30 -5.36
C ALA A 155 13.98 3.04 -5.08
N PRO A 156 13.87 4.35 -5.38
CA PRO A 156 12.63 5.10 -5.20
C PRO A 156 11.44 4.45 -5.90
N THR A 157 10.24 4.90 -5.59
CA THR A 157 9.04 4.48 -6.34
C THR A 157 9.19 4.85 -7.82
N SER A 158 8.66 4.03 -8.72
CA SER A 158 8.72 4.15 -10.19
C SER A 158 10.03 3.73 -10.87
N TYR A 159 11.06 3.30 -10.13
CA TYR A 159 12.33 2.83 -10.73
C TYR A 159 12.33 1.34 -11.15
N GLY A 160 11.17 0.73 -11.34
CA GLY A 160 11.07 -0.61 -11.94
C GLY A 160 11.22 -1.79 -10.96
N LYS A 161 11.09 -1.60 -9.64
CA LYS A 161 11.15 -2.72 -8.66
C LYS A 161 10.24 -3.89 -9.02
N SER A 162 9.06 -3.62 -9.58
CA SER A 162 8.14 -4.67 -10.01
C SER A 162 8.63 -5.48 -11.20
N GLU A 163 9.44 -4.89 -12.08
CA GLU A 163 10.07 -5.62 -13.21
C GLU A 163 11.15 -6.58 -12.70
N LEU A 164 11.85 -6.21 -11.62
CA LEU A 164 12.81 -7.11 -10.97
C LEU A 164 12.13 -8.36 -10.39
N ILE A 165 10.90 -8.22 -9.88
CA ILE A 165 10.11 -9.38 -9.43
C ILE A 165 9.80 -10.32 -10.62
N ILE A 166 9.42 -9.76 -11.78
CA ILE A 166 9.13 -10.55 -12.99
C ILE A 166 10.40 -11.27 -13.47
N GLU A 167 11.54 -10.59 -13.48
CA GLU A 167 12.81 -11.17 -13.87
C GLU A 167 13.23 -12.33 -12.95
N ALA A 168 13.05 -12.17 -11.64
CA ALA A 168 13.29 -13.25 -10.69
C ALA A 168 12.32 -14.43 -10.89
N VAL A 169 11.04 -14.19 -11.16
CA VAL A 169 10.07 -15.25 -11.44
C VAL A 169 10.46 -16.04 -12.70
N LYS A 170 10.99 -15.35 -13.73
CA LYS A 170 11.50 -15.99 -14.95
C LYS A 170 12.69 -16.88 -14.64
N GLU A 171 13.63 -16.39 -13.85
CA GLU A 171 14.83 -17.11 -13.45
C GLU A 171 14.54 -18.35 -12.58
N TYR A 172 13.59 -18.21 -11.65
CA TYR A 172 13.21 -19.27 -10.71
C TYR A 172 11.93 -20.02 -11.12
N ALA A 173 11.54 -20.01 -12.42
CA ALA A 173 10.30 -20.59 -12.90
C ALA A 173 10.16 -22.10 -12.59
N ASP A 174 11.27 -22.82 -12.57
CA ASP A 174 11.34 -24.26 -12.28
C ASP A 174 11.85 -24.60 -10.85
N LYS A 175 11.96 -23.59 -10.01
CA LYS A 175 12.35 -23.67 -8.60
C LYS A 175 11.21 -23.22 -7.68
N ARG A 176 11.46 -23.19 -6.39
CA ARG A 176 10.48 -22.70 -5.39
C ARG A 176 10.79 -21.24 -5.03
N ILE A 177 9.97 -20.31 -5.55
CA ILE A 177 10.08 -18.87 -5.26
C ILE A 177 8.88 -18.35 -4.48
N CYS A 178 9.13 -17.52 -3.48
CA CYS A 178 8.09 -16.81 -2.74
C CYS A 178 8.30 -15.29 -2.82
N ILE A 179 7.27 -14.57 -3.23
CA ILE A 179 7.20 -13.11 -3.18
C ILE A 179 6.35 -12.71 -1.98
N ILE A 180 6.94 -12.03 -1.01
CA ILE A 180 6.23 -11.50 0.15
C ILE A 180 5.80 -10.08 -0.15
N THR A 181 4.48 -9.84 -0.05
CA THR A 181 3.88 -8.52 -0.26
C THR A 181 3.09 -8.09 0.97
N PRO A 182 3.14 -6.81 1.37
CA PRO A 182 2.55 -6.37 2.64
C PRO A 182 1.02 -6.33 2.63
N THR A 183 0.36 -6.31 1.48
CA THR A 183 -1.11 -6.16 1.41
C THR A 183 -1.74 -7.10 0.39
N LYS A 184 -3.03 -7.43 0.61
CA LYS A 184 -3.83 -8.20 -0.37
C LYS A 184 -3.90 -7.52 -1.74
N ALA A 185 -3.94 -6.19 -1.77
CA ALA A 185 -3.99 -5.43 -3.02
C ALA A 185 -2.69 -5.59 -3.84
N LEU A 186 -1.52 -5.43 -3.20
CA LEU A 186 -0.23 -5.67 -3.83
C LEU A 186 -0.06 -7.13 -4.27
N LEU A 187 -0.51 -8.07 -3.45
CA LEU A 187 -0.49 -9.49 -3.77
C LEU A 187 -1.23 -9.75 -5.10
N MET A 188 -2.45 -9.22 -5.24
CA MET A 188 -3.24 -9.40 -6.48
C MET A 188 -2.61 -8.68 -7.68
N GLN A 189 -2.08 -7.47 -7.48
CA GLN A 189 -1.35 -6.73 -8.52
C GLN A 189 -0.10 -7.48 -8.98
N THR A 190 0.67 -8.04 -8.05
CA THR A 190 1.88 -8.82 -8.37
C THR A 190 1.51 -10.09 -9.13
N LYS A 191 0.47 -10.83 -8.68
CA LYS A 191 -0.08 -11.99 -9.41
C LYS A 191 -0.45 -11.61 -10.84
N GLN A 192 -1.24 -10.54 -11.02
CA GLN A 192 -1.69 -10.08 -12.33
C GLN A 192 -0.51 -9.69 -13.23
N ARG A 193 0.47 -8.95 -12.72
CA ARG A 193 1.67 -8.58 -13.48
C ARG A 193 2.46 -9.79 -13.94
N ILE A 194 2.66 -10.79 -13.07
CA ILE A 194 3.32 -12.05 -13.43
C ILE A 194 2.53 -12.75 -14.55
N ARG A 195 1.20 -12.77 -14.51
CA ARG A 195 0.37 -13.35 -15.58
C ARG A 195 0.51 -12.59 -16.90
N LEU A 196 0.39 -11.26 -16.86
CA LEU A 196 0.44 -10.40 -18.06
C LEU A 196 1.84 -10.34 -18.69
N SER A 197 2.90 -10.59 -17.92
CA SER A 197 4.27 -10.57 -18.43
C SER A 197 4.58 -11.71 -19.42
N GLY A 198 3.78 -12.78 -19.42
CA GLY A 198 4.01 -13.94 -20.28
C GLY A 198 5.24 -14.79 -19.93
N VAL A 199 5.96 -14.50 -18.84
CA VAL A 199 7.15 -15.25 -18.41
C VAL A 199 6.83 -16.66 -17.93
N ILE A 200 5.56 -16.92 -17.60
CA ILE A 200 5.06 -18.23 -17.21
C ILE A 200 3.83 -18.61 -18.04
N SER A 201 3.63 -19.89 -18.25
CA SER A 201 2.43 -20.39 -18.97
C SER A 201 1.14 -20.08 -18.19
N LYS A 202 0.01 -19.92 -18.89
CA LYS A 202 -1.31 -19.75 -18.26
C LYS A 202 -1.65 -20.90 -17.28
N ALA A 203 -1.16 -22.10 -17.55
CA ALA A 203 -1.38 -23.29 -16.72
C ALA A 203 -0.49 -23.36 -15.46
N LYS A 204 0.60 -22.56 -15.37
CA LYS A 204 1.48 -22.56 -14.20
C LYS A 204 0.75 -21.93 -13.02
N LYS A 205 0.65 -22.67 -11.92
CA LYS A 205 -0.03 -22.20 -10.71
C LYS A 205 0.74 -21.09 -10.01
N ILE A 206 0.04 -20.03 -9.58
CA ILE A 206 0.56 -19.03 -8.64
C ILE A 206 -0.19 -19.22 -7.33
N ILE A 207 0.54 -19.56 -6.27
CA ILE A 207 -0.01 -19.79 -4.95
C ILE A 207 -0.24 -18.44 -4.26
N VAL A 208 -1.50 -18.10 -4.02
CA VAL A 208 -1.90 -16.88 -3.28
C VAL A 208 -2.57 -17.18 -1.94
N HIS A 209 -2.82 -18.46 -1.67
CA HIS A 209 -3.38 -18.95 -0.43
C HIS A 209 -2.64 -20.22 0.02
N PRO A 210 -2.31 -20.40 1.32
CA PRO A 210 -1.55 -21.56 1.82
C PRO A 210 -2.14 -22.91 1.43
N GLU A 211 -3.48 -23.00 1.39
CA GLU A 211 -4.17 -24.26 1.06
C GLU A 211 -4.09 -24.65 -0.42
N MET A 212 -3.61 -23.78 -1.30
CA MET A 212 -3.35 -24.11 -2.70
C MET A 212 -2.08 -24.97 -2.86
N TYR A 213 -1.19 -24.96 -1.87
CA TYR A 213 0.07 -25.71 -1.92
C TYR A 213 -0.18 -27.21 -1.78
N ASN A 214 0.46 -27.99 -2.65
CA ASN A 214 0.49 -29.46 -2.62
C ASN A 214 1.93 -29.92 -2.39
N THR A 215 2.13 -30.87 -1.49
CA THR A 215 3.46 -31.40 -1.10
C THR A 215 4.23 -32.09 -2.24
N ASN A 216 3.51 -32.50 -3.31
CA ASN A 216 4.09 -33.21 -4.45
C ASN A 216 4.57 -32.27 -5.59
N GLU A 217 4.65 -30.96 -5.36
CA GLU A 217 5.11 -30.00 -6.36
C GLU A 217 6.60 -29.71 -6.19
N ASP A 218 7.40 -30.03 -7.20
CA ASP A 218 8.85 -29.76 -7.19
C ASP A 218 9.18 -28.26 -7.32
N SER A 219 8.31 -27.51 -7.97
CA SER A 219 8.46 -26.08 -8.18
C SER A 219 7.17 -25.33 -7.85
N CYS A 220 7.28 -24.16 -7.24
CA CYS A 220 6.12 -23.30 -7.01
C CYS A 220 6.47 -21.82 -7.07
N ILE A 221 5.49 -21.03 -7.55
CA ILE A 221 5.53 -19.59 -7.50
C ILE A 221 4.47 -19.18 -6.47
N ALA A 222 4.91 -18.63 -5.34
CA ALA A 222 4.04 -18.15 -4.28
C ALA A 222 4.08 -16.61 -4.19
N VAL A 223 2.91 -15.97 -4.12
CA VAL A 223 2.76 -14.55 -3.82
C VAL A 223 1.91 -14.45 -2.58
N LEU A 224 2.50 -14.13 -1.44
CA LEU A 224 1.86 -14.27 -0.13
C LEU A 224 2.13 -13.04 0.75
N ALA A 225 1.22 -12.76 1.68
CA ALA A 225 1.56 -11.92 2.82
C ALA A 225 2.31 -12.75 3.86
N GLN A 226 3.07 -12.11 4.74
CA GLN A 226 3.89 -12.79 5.76
C GLN A 226 3.07 -13.73 6.64
N GLU A 227 1.82 -13.39 6.98
CA GLU A 227 0.93 -14.24 7.77
C GLU A 227 0.53 -15.50 7.00
N ARG A 228 0.32 -15.39 5.68
CA ARG A 228 0.01 -16.52 4.83
C ARG A 228 1.22 -17.42 4.61
N LEU A 229 2.42 -16.84 4.49
CA LEU A 229 3.64 -17.60 4.39
C LEU A 229 3.90 -18.37 5.68
N LEU A 230 3.70 -17.77 6.86
CA LEU A 230 3.82 -18.47 8.13
C LEU A 230 2.87 -19.69 8.19
N ARG A 231 1.62 -19.54 7.75
CA ARG A 231 0.66 -20.65 7.68
C ARG A 231 1.07 -21.73 6.68
N LEU A 232 1.71 -21.36 5.57
CA LEU A 232 2.22 -22.30 4.59
C LEU A 232 3.36 -23.13 5.18
N LEU A 233 4.31 -22.48 5.85
CA LEU A 233 5.42 -23.14 6.54
C LEU A 233 4.94 -24.09 7.65
N LYS A 234 3.82 -23.77 8.34
CA LYS A 234 3.16 -24.65 9.30
C LYS A 234 2.56 -25.90 8.66
N LYS A 235 1.97 -25.75 7.47
CA LYS A 235 1.26 -26.85 6.78
C LYS A 235 2.18 -27.96 6.35
N ASP A 236 3.44 -27.62 6.03
CA ASP A 236 4.45 -28.56 5.59
C ASP A 236 5.81 -28.18 6.22
N ASP A 237 6.24 -29.00 7.18
CA ASP A 237 7.54 -28.77 7.88
C ASP A 237 8.75 -29.00 6.94
N ALA A 238 8.55 -29.68 5.81
CA ALA A 238 9.59 -29.96 4.82
C ALA A 238 9.68 -28.91 3.71
N ILE A 239 8.73 -27.97 3.64
CA ILE A 239 8.76 -26.97 2.56
C ILE A 239 9.96 -26.04 2.72
N THR A 240 10.69 -25.89 1.62
CA THR A 240 11.81 -24.95 1.47
C THR A 240 11.55 -24.05 0.27
N PHE A 241 12.20 -22.90 0.26
CA PHE A 241 12.24 -21.99 -0.88
C PHE A 241 13.68 -21.80 -1.35
N ASP A 242 13.87 -21.68 -2.66
CA ASP A 242 15.17 -21.37 -3.27
C ASP A 242 15.40 -19.85 -3.28
N CYS A 243 14.32 -19.08 -3.44
CA CYS A 243 14.37 -17.62 -3.42
C CYS A 243 13.15 -17.04 -2.67
N ILE A 244 13.41 -16.04 -1.83
CA ILE A 244 12.36 -15.20 -1.24
C ILE A 244 12.63 -13.75 -1.63
N ILE A 245 11.63 -13.10 -2.22
CA ILE A 245 11.62 -11.66 -2.48
C ILE A 245 10.75 -10.99 -1.44
N VAL A 246 11.29 -9.99 -0.75
CA VAL A 246 10.54 -9.16 0.20
C VAL A 246 10.29 -7.81 -0.45
N ASP A 247 9.07 -7.57 -0.92
CA ASP A 247 8.66 -6.26 -1.43
C ASP A 247 8.31 -5.34 -0.26
N GLU A 248 8.63 -4.05 -0.37
CA GLU A 248 8.52 -3.04 0.68
C GLU A 248 9.28 -3.46 1.96
N ALA A 249 10.51 -3.93 1.80
CA ALA A 249 11.30 -4.53 2.88
C ALA A 249 11.56 -3.60 4.08
N HIS A 250 11.37 -2.27 3.93
CA HIS A 250 11.45 -1.33 5.05
C HIS A 250 10.41 -1.61 6.16
N GLU A 251 9.33 -2.34 5.86
CA GLU A 251 8.39 -2.78 6.89
C GLU A 251 9.05 -3.66 7.98
N LEU A 252 10.18 -4.31 7.69
CA LEU A 252 10.97 -5.04 8.70
C LEU A 252 11.43 -4.16 9.87
N LEU A 253 11.66 -2.87 9.63
CA LEU A 253 12.25 -1.95 10.61
C LEU A 253 11.24 -1.51 11.70
N GLU A 254 9.94 -1.59 11.43
CA GLU A 254 8.88 -1.09 12.32
C GLU A 254 8.70 -1.99 13.56
N GLU A 255 8.27 -1.40 14.68
CA GLU A 255 7.81 -2.13 15.87
C GLU A 255 6.32 -2.46 15.76
N ASN A 256 6.01 -3.61 15.19
CA ASN A 256 4.64 -4.12 15.17
C ASN A 256 4.61 -5.64 14.97
N THR A 257 3.45 -6.26 15.24
CA THR A 257 3.28 -7.72 15.11
C THR A 257 3.56 -8.24 13.70
N ARG A 258 3.26 -7.45 12.66
CA ARG A 258 3.47 -7.85 11.26
C ARG A 258 4.95 -7.87 10.90
N SER A 259 5.70 -6.88 11.34
CA SER A 259 7.15 -6.80 11.14
C SER A 259 7.87 -7.95 11.85
N ASN A 260 7.46 -8.29 13.09
CA ASN A 260 7.95 -9.45 13.81
C ASN A 260 7.61 -10.76 13.08
N THR A 261 6.41 -10.88 12.50
CA THR A 261 6.03 -12.05 11.70
C THR A 261 6.87 -12.15 10.43
N LEU A 262 7.14 -11.02 9.76
CA LEU A 262 8.01 -10.98 8.58
C LEU A 262 9.45 -11.43 8.91
N ALA A 263 10.02 -10.93 9.99
CA ALA A 263 11.33 -11.39 10.46
C ALA A 263 11.32 -12.88 10.80
N SER A 264 10.28 -13.36 11.52
CA SER A 264 10.13 -14.77 11.89
C SER A 264 10.08 -15.71 10.69
N VAL A 265 9.32 -15.38 9.63
CA VAL A 265 9.27 -16.24 8.42
C VAL A 265 10.60 -16.27 7.68
N ILE A 266 11.35 -15.16 7.66
CA ILE A 266 12.70 -15.14 7.07
C ILE A 266 13.63 -16.04 7.89
N ILE A 267 13.62 -15.97 9.22
CA ILE A 267 14.43 -16.80 10.11
C ILE A 267 14.12 -18.28 9.89
N VAL A 268 12.84 -18.67 9.90
CA VAL A 268 12.42 -20.06 9.68
C VAL A 268 12.82 -20.55 8.29
N ALA A 269 12.57 -19.75 7.24
CA ALA A 269 12.92 -20.12 5.87
C ALA A 269 14.43 -20.31 5.68
N THR A 270 15.26 -19.44 6.27
CA THR A 270 16.72 -19.55 6.25
C THR A 270 17.21 -20.77 7.03
N LYS A 271 16.56 -21.12 8.13
CA LYS A 271 16.88 -22.33 8.90
C LYS A 271 16.60 -23.59 8.07
N ARG A 272 15.46 -23.64 7.38
CA ARG A 272 15.08 -24.81 6.55
C ARG A 272 15.93 -24.94 5.29
N ASN A 273 16.33 -23.82 4.69
CA ASN A 273 17.27 -23.79 3.57
C ASN A 273 18.38 -22.76 3.81
N PRO A 274 19.55 -23.15 4.31
CA PRO A 274 20.67 -22.21 4.50
C PRO A 274 21.21 -21.60 3.20
N SER A 275 20.92 -22.20 2.03
CA SER A 275 21.31 -21.70 0.71
C SER A 275 20.24 -20.82 0.04
N ILE A 276 19.21 -20.42 0.78
CA ILE A 276 18.13 -19.58 0.25
C ILE A 276 18.68 -18.22 -0.19
N VAL A 277 18.22 -17.77 -1.35
CA VAL A 277 18.50 -16.41 -1.85
C VAL A 277 17.45 -15.44 -1.38
N LEU A 278 17.86 -14.37 -0.70
CA LEU A 278 16.98 -13.33 -0.21
C LEU A 278 17.13 -12.04 -1.04
N LYS A 279 16.03 -11.54 -1.60
CA LYS A 279 16.03 -10.31 -2.38
C LYS A 279 15.10 -9.28 -1.72
N PHE A 280 15.70 -8.23 -1.13
CA PHE A 280 14.96 -7.15 -0.46
C PHE A 280 14.76 -5.97 -1.41
N LEU A 281 13.51 -5.59 -1.65
CA LEU A 281 13.16 -4.44 -2.47
C LEU A 281 12.57 -3.35 -1.57
N THR A 282 13.15 -2.16 -1.56
CA THR A 282 12.72 -1.08 -0.68
C THR A 282 12.88 0.30 -1.37
N PRO A 283 11.98 1.28 -1.11
CA PRO A 283 12.16 2.63 -1.64
C PRO A 283 13.22 3.44 -0.88
N PHE A 284 13.44 3.13 0.37
CA PHE A 284 14.39 3.83 1.24
C PHE A 284 14.83 2.92 2.40
N VAL A 285 16.10 2.82 2.61
CA VAL A 285 16.78 2.28 3.81
C VAL A 285 18.15 2.93 3.80
N ALA A 286 18.58 3.50 4.91
CA ALA A 286 19.88 4.17 5.00
C ALA A 286 21.03 3.15 4.96
N ASP A 287 20.89 2.08 5.72
CA ASP A 287 21.85 0.97 5.76
C ASP A 287 21.12 -0.36 5.60
N SER A 288 21.43 -1.10 4.54
CA SER A 288 20.83 -2.41 4.26
C SER A 288 21.17 -3.47 5.31
N SER A 289 22.24 -3.31 6.09
CA SER A 289 22.55 -4.20 7.22
C SER A 289 21.43 -4.22 8.28
N ASN A 290 20.61 -3.15 8.32
CA ASN A 290 19.43 -3.06 9.19
C ASN A 290 18.31 -4.02 8.79
N LEU A 291 18.35 -4.59 7.59
CA LEU A 291 17.37 -5.58 7.13
C LEU A 291 17.69 -7.02 7.56
N GLN A 292 18.78 -7.23 8.28
CA GLN A 292 19.21 -8.57 8.70
C GLN A 292 18.52 -9.01 10.00
N PRO A 293 17.69 -10.07 9.98
CA PRO A 293 17.16 -10.65 11.20
C PRO A 293 18.25 -11.31 12.04
N ARG A 294 18.06 -11.33 13.36
CA ARG A 294 18.87 -12.14 14.29
C ARG A 294 18.72 -13.62 13.91
N TYR A 295 19.71 -14.42 14.27
CA TYR A 295 19.70 -15.88 14.02
C TYR A 295 19.78 -16.26 12.54
N THR A 296 20.13 -15.32 11.67
CA THR A 296 20.42 -15.58 10.26
C THR A 296 21.82 -15.12 9.91
N THR A 297 22.48 -15.83 8.99
CA THR A 297 23.78 -15.47 8.46
C THR A 297 23.74 -15.53 6.95
N TYR A 298 23.73 -14.36 6.29
CA TYR A 298 23.86 -14.24 4.85
C TYR A 298 24.56 -12.91 4.51
N ASP A 299 25.35 -12.93 3.45
CA ASP A 299 25.98 -11.73 2.94
C ASP A 299 24.98 -10.98 2.06
N LEU A 300 24.77 -9.70 2.34
CA LEU A 300 23.82 -8.85 1.65
C LEU A 300 24.55 -7.83 0.78
N LYS A 301 24.55 -8.04 -0.55
CA LYS A 301 25.03 -7.03 -1.49
C LYS A 301 23.97 -5.97 -1.71
N THR A 302 24.37 -4.70 -1.77
CA THR A 302 23.44 -3.58 -1.89
C THR A 302 23.62 -2.84 -3.20
N PHE A 303 22.52 -2.58 -3.89
CA PHE A 303 22.47 -1.61 -4.96
C PHE A 303 21.54 -0.46 -4.59
N ARG A 304 22.04 0.76 -4.71
CA ARG A 304 21.28 1.98 -4.39
C ARG A 304 21.21 2.87 -5.62
N ILE A 305 19.99 3.24 -6.00
CA ILE A 305 19.75 4.29 -6.99
C ILE A 305 20.06 5.63 -6.35
N SER A 306 20.94 6.39 -6.98
CA SER A 306 21.36 7.72 -6.54
C SER A 306 20.79 8.84 -7.40
N GLU A 307 20.37 8.53 -8.63
CA GLU A 307 19.76 9.50 -9.53
C GLU A 307 18.37 9.94 -9.07
N TYR A 308 17.96 11.10 -9.52
CA TYR A 308 16.58 11.58 -9.36
C TYR A 308 16.16 12.29 -10.65
N ILE A 309 14.93 11.98 -11.04
CA ILE A 309 14.31 12.50 -12.26
C ILE A 309 13.34 13.63 -11.91
N LYS A 310 12.68 13.53 -10.75
CA LYS A 310 11.68 14.50 -10.29
C LYS A 310 12.26 15.52 -9.32
N THR A 311 11.73 16.74 -9.38
CA THR A 311 12.08 17.83 -8.45
C THR A 311 10.78 18.47 -7.92
N GLU A 312 10.32 17.98 -6.77
CA GLU A 312 9.03 18.34 -6.20
C GLU A 312 8.97 19.84 -5.83
N LYS A 313 7.83 20.48 -6.12
CA LYS A 313 7.46 21.81 -5.65
C LYS A 313 6.53 21.72 -4.46
N PHE A 314 6.92 22.32 -3.33
CA PHE A 314 6.13 22.29 -2.11
C PHE A 314 5.42 23.64 -1.89
N PHE A 315 4.09 23.60 -1.93
CA PHE A 315 3.27 24.76 -1.64
C PHE A 315 2.67 24.64 -0.23
N PHE A 316 2.65 25.76 0.50
CA PHE A 316 2.07 25.81 1.84
C PHE A 316 0.97 26.88 1.87
N HIS A 317 -0.25 26.49 2.23
CA HIS A 317 -1.42 27.35 2.31
C HIS A 317 -1.89 27.43 3.76
N ASP A 318 -1.74 28.60 4.41
CA ASP A 318 -2.11 28.79 5.82
C ASP A 318 -3.53 29.35 5.96
N LEU A 319 -4.48 28.45 6.24
CA LEU A 319 -5.87 28.82 6.51
C LEU A 319 -6.15 29.08 7.99
N LYS A 320 -5.29 28.63 8.92
CA LYS A 320 -5.50 28.81 10.35
C LYS A 320 -5.18 30.20 10.82
N LYS A 321 -4.07 30.78 10.34
CA LYS A 321 -3.59 32.07 10.76
C LYS A 321 -3.84 33.16 9.73
N GLY A 322 -4.40 32.80 8.57
CA GLY A 322 -4.69 33.74 7.49
C GLY A 322 -3.44 34.39 6.88
N GLN A 323 -2.29 33.70 6.94
CA GLN A 323 -0.99 34.26 6.54
C GLN A 323 -0.69 34.14 5.04
N GLY A 324 -1.56 33.50 4.24
CA GLY A 324 -1.42 33.42 2.79
C GLY A 324 -0.81 32.11 2.29
N SER A 325 -0.28 32.17 1.07
CA SER A 325 0.33 31.01 0.38
C SER A 325 1.81 31.24 0.19
N TYR A 326 2.57 30.13 0.26
CA TYR A 326 4.01 30.14 0.17
C TYR A 326 4.52 29.00 -0.70
N LEU A 327 5.60 29.21 -1.43
CA LEU A 327 6.47 28.17 -1.97
C LEU A 327 7.53 27.85 -0.92
N TYR A 328 7.61 26.61 -0.47
CA TYR A 328 8.68 26.16 0.42
C TYR A 328 9.85 25.64 -0.41
N ASP A 329 11.01 26.26 -0.22
CA ASP A 329 12.26 25.80 -0.81
C ASP A 329 13.01 24.86 0.12
N GLN A 330 13.17 23.60 -0.34
CA GLN A 330 13.82 22.56 0.44
C GLN A 330 15.34 22.70 0.57
N PHE A 331 16.02 23.44 -0.36
CA PHE A 331 17.46 23.62 -0.36
C PHE A 331 17.87 24.75 0.59
N PHE A 332 17.16 25.87 0.52
CA PHE A 332 17.42 27.01 1.42
C PHE A 332 16.64 26.93 2.73
N ASN A 333 15.69 25.98 2.84
CA ASN A 333 14.81 25.80 3.99
C ASN A 333 14.03 27.07 4.35
N ASP A 334 13.48 27.71 3.32
CA ASP A 334 12.80 29.01 3.41
C ASP A 334 11.45 29.01 2.73
N PHE A 335 10.58 29.96 3.11
CA PHE A 335 9.23 30.10 2.57
C PHE A 335 9.15 31.40 1.75
N TYR A 336 8.88 31.28 0.47
CA TYR A 336 8.71 32.41 -0.43
C TYR A 336 7.23 32.74 -0.56
N SER A 337 6.84 33.96 -0.21
CA SER A 337 5.45 34.40 -0.32
C SER A 337 5.00 34.40 -1.77
N LEU A 338 3.81 33.86 -2.01
CA LEU A 338 3.18 33.85 -3.32
C LEU A 338 2.01 34.84 -3.33
N ASP A 339 1.92 35.62 -4.39
CA ASP A 339 0.83 36.54 -4.65
C ASP A 339 -0.30 35.80 -5.40
N CYS A 340 -0.72 34.65 -4.88
CA CYS A 340 -1.83 33.90 -5.45
C CYS A 340 -3.13 34.36 -4.80
N GLY A 341 -4.16 34.64 -5.62
CA GLY A 341 -5.46 35.18 -5.21
C GLY A 341 -6.31 34.32 -4.26
N VAL A 342 -5.67 33.41 -3.51
CA VAL A 342 -6.27 32.55 -2.46
C VAL A 342 -6.34 33.31 -1.13
N ARG A 343 -6.29 34.66 -1.16
CA ARG A 343 -6.14 35.51 0.04
C ARG A 343 -7.34 35.60 0.96
N ASP A 344 -8.54 35.30 0.53
CA ASP A 344 -9.72 35.55 1.35
C ASP A 344 -10.47 34.26 1.72
N LYS A 345 -10.25 33.83 2.97
CA LYS A 345 -11.16 32.97 3.75
C LYS A 345 -11.75 31.73 3.00
N GLY A 346 -10.94 31.05 2.18
CA GLY A 346 -11.37 29.81 1.56
C GLY A 346 -11.36 28.65 2.58
N TYR A 347 -12.29 27.74 2.43
CA TYR A 347 -12.24 26.43 3.04
C TYR A 347 -11.26 25.53 2.27
N GLU A 348 -10.77 24.48 2.88
CA GLU A 348 -9.82 23.54 2.29
C GLU A 348 -10.29 23.02 0.92
N GLU A 349 -11.60 22.74 0.77
CA GLU A 349 -12.22 22.22 -0.45
C GLU A 349 -12.13 23.22 -1.61
N GLN A 350 -12.25 24.53 -1.34
CA GLN A 350 -12.13 25.59 -2.35
C GLN A 350 -10.69 25.69 -2.88
N ILE A 351 -9.70 25.58 -2.01
CA ILE A 351 -8.28 25.58 -2.41
C ILE A 351 -8.01 24.39 -3.31
N VAL A 352 -8.47 23.19 -2.91
CA VAL A 352 -8.30 21.99 -3.71
C VAL A 352 -8.99 22.13 -5.06
N GLN A 353 -10.20 22.72 -5.12
CA GLN A 353 -10.94 22.95 -6.37
C GLN A 353 -10.17 23.89 -7.31
N ILE A 354 -9.66 25.01 -6.79
CA ILE A 354 -8.98 26.06 -7.57
C ILE A 354 -7.64 25.59 -8.12
N LEU A 355 -6.87 24.83 -7.32
CA LEU A 355 -5.51 24.41 -7.65
C LEU A 355 -5.47 23.02 -8.32
N ALA A 356 -6.60 22.34 -8.48
CA ALA A 356 -6.64 20.98 -9.02
C ALA A 356 -6.07 20.88 -10.44
N GLY A 357 -5.28 19.82 -10.67
CA GLY A 357 -4.87 19.38 -12.00
C GLY A 357 -5.84 18.38 -12.61
N ARG A 358 -5.39 17.63 -13.62
CA ARG A 358 -6.22 16.59 -14.27
C ARG A 358 -6.53 15.43 -13.32
N LYS A 359 -5.55 15.00 -12.53
CA LYS A 359 -5.70 13.93 -11.52
C LYS A 359 -5.07 14.38 -10.21
N ASN A 360 -5.83 14.25 -9.11
CA ASN A 360 -5.43 14.79 -7.82
C ASN A 360 -5.58 13.76 -6.71
N ILE A 361 -4.55 13.63 -5.86
CA ILE A 361 -4.60 12.84 -4.63
C ILE A 361 -4.76 13.81 -3.45
N ILE A 362 -5.75 13.54 -2.60
CA ILE A 362 -6.02 14.33 -1.39
C ILE A 362 -5.82 13.41 -0.19
N TYR A 363 -4.82 13.73 0.64
CA TYR A 363 -4.46 12.93 1.81
C TYR A 363 -5.09 13.44 3.09
N LEU A 364 -5.78 12.54 3.79
CA LEU A 364 -6.34 12.73 5.13
C LEU A 364 -6.09 11.46 5.97
N ASN A 365 -5.95 11.60 7.28
CA ASN A 365 -5.61 10.46 8.14
C ASN A 365 -6.83 9.59 8.51
N LYS A 366 -7.98 10.21 8.80
CA LYS A 366 -9.14 9.52 9.36
C LYS A 366 -10.19 9.22 8.29
N PRO A 367 -10.70 7.97 8.18
CA PRO A 367 -11.76 7.62 7.23
C PRO A 367 -12.98 8.55 7.27
N ARG A 368 -13.44 8.94 8.45
CA ARG A 368 -14.56 9.87 8.61
C ARG A 368 -14.27 11.25 7.99
N ASP A 369 -13.05 11.75 8.18
CA ASP A 369 -12.65 13.05 7.63
C ASP A 369 -12.51 12.98 6.09
N ILE A 370 -12.09 11.83 5.56
CA ILE A 370 -12.04 11.55 4.12
C ILE A 370 -13.43 11.66 3.49
N GLU A 371 -14.43 10.96 4.03
CA GLU A 371 -15.79 11.04 3.51
C GLU A 371 -16.41 12.43 3.67
N ARG A 372 -16.20 13.08 4.84
CA ARG A 372 -16.67 14.44 5.09
C ARG A 372 -16.10 15.42 4.07
N PHE A 373 -14.80 15.37 3.82
CA PHE A 373 -14.14 16.21 2.84
C PHE A 373 -14.64 15.93 1.41
N ALA A 374 -14.76 14.64 1.03
CA ALA A 374 -15.24 14.26 -0.30
C ALA A 374 -16.65 14.77 -0.56
N LEU A 375 -17.54 14.68 0.44
CA LEU A 375 -18.90 15.21 0.34
C LEU A 375 -18.93 16.74 0.26
N ALA A 376 -18.12 17.43 1.06
CA ALA A 376 -18.03 18.89 1.03
C ALA A 376 -17.46 19.39 -0.31
N LEU A 377 -16.44 18.73 -0.85
CA LEU A 377 -15.93 19.03 -2.19
C LEU A 377 -16.98 18.78 -3.27
N ALA A 378 -17.80 17.72 -3.13
CA ALA A 378 -18.87 17.41 -4.07
C ALA A 378 -19.96 18.50 -4.14
N GLU A 379 -20.19 19.28 -3.07
CA GLU A 379 -21.14 20.43 -3.10
C GLU A 379 -20.64 21.56 -4.00
N LEU A 380 -19.33 21.71 -4.16
CA LEU A 380 -18.73 22.77 -4.97
C LEU A 380 -18.65 22.43 -6.46
N LEU A 381 -18.77 21.14 -6.83
CA LEU A 381 -18.56 20.69 -8.19
C LEU A 381 -19.88 20.43 -8.95
N PRO A 382 -19.93 20.68 -10.27
CA PRO A 382 -21.07 20.33 -11.09
C PRO A 382 -21.20 18.80 -11.26
N ASN A 383 -22.38 18.32 -11.61
CA ASN A 383 -22.55 16.95 -12.05
C ASN A 383 -21.82 16.72 -13.38
N ILE A 384 -21.20 15.57 -13.52
CA ILE A 384 -20.57 15.12 -14.75
C ILE A 384 -21.59 14.32 -15.53
N SER A 385 -21.76 14.65 -16.80
CA SER A 385 -22.54 13.86 -17.74
C SER A 385 -21.59 12.91 -18.47
N ASP A 386 -21.48 11.68 -17.95
CA ASP A 386 -20.62 10.63 -18.48
C ASP A 386 -21.35 9.29 -18.33
N PRO A 387 -21.68 8.63 -19.46
CA PRO A 387 -22.41 7.36 -19.42
C PRO A 387 -21.72 6.26 -18.61
N GLU A 388 -20.37 6.24 -18.57
CA GLU A 388 -19.62 5.25 -17.79
C GLU A 388 -19.75 5.51 -16.28
N ILE A 389 -19.80 6.78 -15.86
CA ILE A 389 -20.08 7.15 -14.48
C ILE A 389 -21.51 6.77 -14.07
N ASP A 390 -22.50 7.04 -14.93
CA ASP A 390 -23.89 6.69 -14.64
C ASP A 390 -24.08 5.17 -14.54
N ASN A 391 -23.43 4.43 -15.43
CA ASN A 391 -23.42 2.98 -15.41
C ASN A 391 -22.73 2.44 -14.14
N ALA A 392 -21.55 2.99 -13.78
CA ALA A 392 -20.85 2.65 -12.56
C ALA A 392 -21.69 2.93 -11.30
N CYS A 393 -22.37 4.07 -11.26
CA CYS A 393 -23.30 4.41 -10.16
C CYS A 393 -24.45 3.39 -10.06
N THR A 394 -24.98 2.94 -11.18
CA THR A 394 -26.04 1.93 -11.21
C THR A 394 -25.54 0.61 -10.65
N HIS A 395 -24.39 0.11 -11.12
CA HIS A 395 -23.81 -1.18 -10.70
C HIS A 395 -23.37 -1.16 -9.22
N ILE A 396 -22.73 -0.09 -8.75
CA ILE A 396 -22.41 0.05 -7.32
C ILE A 396 -23.69 0.13 -6.48
N GLY A 397 -24.71 0.85 -6.97
CA GLY A 397 -26.00 0.97 -6.29
C GLY A 397 -26.75 -0.37 -6.16
N GLN A 398 -26.68 -1.22 -7.17
CA GLN A 398 -27.23 -2.59 -7.14
C GLN A 398 -26.43 -3.50 -6.20
N TYR A 399 -25.11 -3.40 -6.22
CA TYR A 399 -24.22 -4.22 -5.39
C TYR A 399 -24.32 -3.84 -3.90
N MET A 400 -24.48 -2.56 -3.60
CA MET A 400 -24.53 -2.02 -2.24
C MET A 400 -25.91 -1.48 -1.88
N GLN A 401 -26.16 -0.22 -2.17
CA GLN A 401 -27.45 0.49 -2.02
C GLN A 401 -27.45 1.78 -2.87
N PRO A 402 -28.58 2.18 -3.48
CA PRO A 402 -28.63 3.38 -4.31
C PRO A 402 -28.35 4.71 -3.58
N GLN A 403 -28.49 4.74 -2.25
CA GLN A 403 -28.22 5.93 -1.43
C GLN A 403 -26.82 5.94 -0.81
N TYR A 404 -25.88 5.11 -1.25
CA TYR A 404 -24.50 5.12 -0.78
C TYR A 404 -23.82 6.47 -1.11
N ASN A 405 -23.17 7.09 -0.13
CA ASN A 405 -22.52 8.41 -0.26
C ASN A 405 -21.50 8.47 -1.41
N LEU A 406 -20.81 7.36 -1.68
CA LEU A 406 -19.85 7.27 -2.76
C LEU A 406 -20.44 7.62 -4.13
N LEU A 407 -21.71 7.25 -4.38
CA LEU A 407 -22.38 7.51 -5.65
C LEU A 407 -22.60 9.01 -5.91
N ARG A 408 -22.85 9.77 -4.84
CA ARG A 408 -22.96 11.24 -4.90
C ARG A 408 -21.62 11.86 -5.27
N CYS A 409 -20.54 11.39 -4.68
CA CYS A 409 -19.18 11.83 -4.98
C CYS A 409 -18.78 11.45 -6.40
N LEU A 410 -19.06 10.22 -6.82
CA LEU A 410 -18.69 9.69 -8.14
C LEU A 410 -19.31 10.51 -9.29
N ARG A 411 -20.60 10.92 -9.17
CA ARG A 411 -21.27 11.81 -10.14
C ARG A 411 -20.62 13.20 -10.26
N LYS A 412 -19.72 13.55 -9.33
CA LYS A 412 -18.94 14.80 -9.31
C LYS A 412 -17.47 14.58 -9.68
N GLY A 413 -17.09 13.39 -10.10
CA GLY A 413 -15.73 13.03 -10.43
C GLY A 413 -14.81 12.87 -9.21
N ILE A 414 -15.38 12.52 -8.06
CA ILE A 414 -14.68 12.28 -6.82
C ILE A 414 -14.85 10.83 -6.42
N ILE A 415 -13.77 10.16 -6.08
CA ILE A 415 -13.79 8.91 -5.34
C ILE A 415 -13.14 9.10 -3.96
N TYR A 416 -13.55 8.30 -2.99
CA TYR A 416 -12.84 8.21 -1.74
C TYR A 416 -12.42 6.78 -1.44
N HIS A 417 -11.25 6.64 -0.82
CA HIS A 417 -10.56 5.38 -0.63
C HIS A 417 -10.00 5.27 0.79
N HIS A 418 -10.54 4.34 1.57
CA HIS A 418 -10.08 4.03 2.93
C HIS A 418 -10.45 2.61 3.33
N GLY A 419 -9.88 2.10 4.43
CA GLY A 419 -10.01 0.70 4.84
C GLY A 419 -11.43 0.21 5.14
N SER A 420 -12.40 1.12 5.34
CA SER A 420 -13.81 0.73 5.56
C SER A 420 -14.66 0.70 4.29
N VAL A 421 -14.07 0.96 3.11
CA VAL A 421 -14.72 0.72 1.81
C VAL A 421 -14.58 -0.78 1.49
N PRO A 422 -15.67 -1.48 1.11
CA PRO A 422 -15.61 -2.89 0.72
C PRO A 422 -14.61 -3.15 -0.41
N ASP A 423 -13.85 -4.26 -0.33
CA ASP A 423 -12.71 -4.51 -1.21
C ASP A 423 -13.09 -4.53 -2.70
N ALA A 424 -14.21 -5.14 -3.08
CA ALA A 424 -14.69 -5.17 -4.47
C ALA A 424 -14.99 -3.76 -5.02
N ILE A 425 -15.66 -2.92 -4.20
CA ILE A 425 -15.94 -1.52 -4.55
C ILE A 425 -14.65 -0.73 -4.67
N ARG A 426 -13.72 -0.91 -3.72
CA ARG A 426 -12.44 -0.21 -3.71
C ARG A 426 -11.63 -0.47 -4.98
N ILE A 427 -11.47 -1.73 -5.37
CA ILE A 427 -10.76 -2.13 -6.58
C ILE A 427 -11.44 -1.56 -7.83
N TYR A 428 -12.77 -1.59 -7.87
CA TYR A 428 -13.55 -1.07 -9.00
C TYR A 428 -13.41 0.45 -9.16
N ILE A 429 -13.54 1.24 -8.09
CA ILE A 429 -13.37 2.70 -8.16
C ILE A 429 -11.93 3.13 -8.46
N GLU A 430 -10.93 2.35 -8.05
CA GLU A 430 -9.53 2.55 -8.44
C GLU A 430 -9.36 2.41 -9.96
N ARG A 431 -10.01 1.40 -10.57
CA ARG A 431 -10.04 1.26 -12.03
C ARG A 431 -10.67 2.48 -12.69
N LEU A 432 -11.88 2.86 -12.25
CA LEU A 432 -12.57 4.02 -12.80
C LEU A 432 -11.71 5.28 -12.75
N TYR A 433 -11.00 5.49 -11.63
CA TYR A 433 -10.09 6.62 -11.50
C TYR A 433 -8.93 6.56 -12.51
N LYS A 434 -8.41 5.36 -12.80
CA LYS A 434 -7.32 5.17 -13.77
C LYS A 434 -7.78 5.40 -15.20
N THR A 435 -8.96 4.90 -15.56
CA THR A 435 -9.44 4.84 -16.94
C THR A 435 -10.22 6.07 -17.36
N LEU A 436 -11.01 6.69 -16.45
CA LEU A 436 -11.88 7.80 -16.78
C LEU A 436 -11.21 9.15 -16.49
N PRO A 437 -10.93 9.99 -17.50
CA PRO A 437 -10.38 11.33 -17.30
C PRO A 437 -11.31 12.24 -16.48
N THR A 438 -12.61 11.99 -16.54
CA THR A 438 -13.67 12.74 -15.87
C THR A 438 -13.61 12.61 -14.34
N ILE A 439 -13.07 11.52 -13.80
CA ILE A 439 -12.83 11.35 -12.37
C ILE A 439 -11.49 11.99 -12.01
N LYS A 440 -11.54 13.18 -11.41
CA LYS A 440 -10.36 14.02 -11.15
C LYS A 440 -9.78 13.89 -9.75
N TYR A 441 -10.59 13.48 -8.76
CA TYR A 441 -10.19 13.53 -7.35
C TYR A 441 -10.27 12.16 -6.69
N VAL A 442 -9.21 11.81 -5.95
CA VAL A 442 -9.22 10.70 -5.00
C VAL A 442 -8.87 11.20 -3.61
N VAL A 443 -9.80 11.05 -2.67
CA VAL A 443 -9.61 11.40 -1.26
C VAL A 443 -9.25 10.13 -0.50
N THR A 444 -8.08 10.10 0.15
CA THR A 444 -7.54 8.84 0.67
C THR A 444 -6.73 9.00 1.96
N SER A 445 -6.44 7.87 2.61
CA SER A 445 -5.59 7.79 3.81
C SER A 445 -4.25 7.10 3.50
N SER A 446 -3.57 6.70 4.56
CA SER A 446 -2.34 5.89 4.47
C SER A 446 -2.52 4.54 3.76
N THR A 447 -3.75 4.11 3.47
CA THR A 447 -3.98 2.94 2.60
C THR A 447 -3.36 3.10 1.22
N LEU A 448 -3.22 4.35 0.75
CA LEU A 448 -2.48 4.65 -0.48
C LEU A 448 -0.98 4.32 -0.36
N LEU A 449 -0.39 4.41 0.84
CA LEU A 449 1.02 4.08 1.08
C LEU A 449 1.34 2.60 0.83
N SER A 450 0.33 1.75 0.87
CA SER A 450 0.47 0.29 0.74
C SER A 450 0.54 -0.21 -0.71
N GLY A 451 1.10 0.56 -1.65
CA GLY A 451 1.48 0.06 -2.97
C GLY A 451 0.46 0.24 -4.10
N ILE A 452 -0.67 0.90 -3.87
CA ILE A 452 -1.68 1.13 -4.91
C ILE A 452 -1.15 2.10 -5.96
N ASN A 453 -1.29 1.71 -7.23
CA ASN A 453 -0.87 2.52 -8.38
C ASN A 453 -2.04 3.36 -8.89
N LEU A 454 -2.14 4.64 -8.48
CA LEU A 454 -3.09 5.60 -9.01
C LEU A 454 -2.37 6.76 -9.70
N PRO A 455 -2.79 7.18 -10.91
CA PRO A 455 -2.21 8.32 -11.60
C PRO A 455 -2.51 9.61 -10.84
N ALA A 456 -1.53 10.51 -10.72
CA ALA A 456 -1.73 11.81 -10.10
C ALA A 456 -0.74 12.85 -10.58
N GLU A 457 -1.21 14.04 -10.88
CA GLU A 457 -0.38 15.21 -11.21
C GLU A 457 -0.07 16.05 -9.97
N LYS A 458 -1.05 16.16 -9.06
CA LYS A 458 -0.93 16.98 -7.87
C LYS A 458 -1.35 16.21 -6.62
N MET A 459 -0.75 16.60 -5.50
CA MET A 459 -1.12 16.07 -4.20
C MET A 459 -1.45 17.18 -3.22
N PHE A 460 -2.55 16.99 -2.49
CA PHE A 460 -2.99 17.87 -1.41
C PHE A 460 -2.89 17.13 -0.07
N ILE A 461 -2.12 17.68 0.86
CA ILE A 461 -1.93 17.11 2.20
C ILE A 461 -2.69 18.00 3.18
N LEU A 462 -3.81 17.47 3.71
CA LEU A 462 -4.68 18.18 4.63
C LEU A 462 -4.48 17.76 6.09
N ASP A 463 -3.75 16.67 6.34
CA ASP A 463 -3.44 16.17 7.68
C ASP A 463 -1.98 15.70 7.77
N GLY A 464 -1.27 16.13 8.80
CA GLY A 464 0.13 15.76 9.05
C GLY A 464 0.33 14.49 9.87
N LYS A 465 -0.69 13.63 10.01
CA LYS A 465 -0.67 12.41 10.83
C LYS A 465 -0.78 11.13 10.00
N LYS A 466 -0.23 10.03 10.55
CA LYS A 466 -0.46 8.65 10.11
C LYS A 466 -0.88 7.84 11.35
N GLY A 467 -2.13 7.37 11.37
CA GLY A 467 -2.67 6.72 12.56
C GLY A 467 -2.70 7.66 13.78
N LYS A 468 -2.07 7.26 14.87
CA LYS A 468 -1.96 8.08 16.10
C LYS A 468 -0.73 9.00 16.08
N GLY A 469 0.29 8.68 15.28
CA GLY A 469 1.55 9.41 15.19
C GLY A 469 1.57 10.51 14.14
N ASN A 470 2.66 11.29 14.13
CA ASN A 470 2.93 12.22 13.04
C ASN A 470 3.43 11.49 11.80
N LEU A 471 3.14 12.03 10.62
CA LEU A 471 3.68 11.52 9.37
C LEU A 471 5.22 11.65 9.40
N SER A 472 5.92 10.51 9.28
CA SER A 472 7.38 10.48 9.26
C SER A 472 7.94 10.95 7.92
N LEU A 473 9.24 11.25 7.86
CA LEU A 473 9.96 11.60 6.63
C LEU A 473 9.80 10.51 5.55
N GLU A 474 9.98 9.25 5.93
CA GLU A 474 9.88 8.09 5.04
C GLU A 474 8.45 7.94 4.50
N SER A 475 7.46 8.00 5.39
CA SER A 475 6.04 7.92 5.00
C SER A 475 5.64 9.07 4.08
N PHE A 476 6.15 10.28 4.33
CA PHE A 476 5.94 11.45 3.47
C PHE A 476 6.59 11.27 2.10
N ARG A 477 7.85 10.85 2.05
CA ARG A 477 8.55 10.56 0.78
C ARG A 477 7.88 9.46 -0.03
N ASN A 478 7.42 8.38 0.63
CA ASN A 478 6.66 7.32 -0.02
C ASN A 478 5.33 7.85 -0.59
N LEU A 479 4.66 8.75 0.13
CA LEU A 479 3.41 9.37 -0.30
C LEU A 479 3.61 10.24 -1.55
N ILE A 480 4.54 11.19 -1.51
CA ILE A 480 4.80 12.10 -2.64
C ILE A 480 5.41 11.38 -3.85
N GLY A 481 6.14 10.30 -3.63
CA GLY A 481 6.70 9.48 -4.71
C GLY A 481 5.65 8.85 -5.63
N ARG A 482 4.37 8.86 -5.24
CA ARG A 482 3.25 8.35 -6.04
C ARG A 482 2.70 9.34 -7.04
N VAL A 483 3.11 10.60 -6.96
CA VAL A 483 2.70 11.67 -7.88
C VAL A 483 3.65 11.72 -9.08
N CYS A 484 3.12 11.94 -10.27
CA CYS A 484 3.88 12.04 -11.51
C CYS A 484 4.84 10.86 -11.70
N ARG A 485 4.31 9.67 -11.86
CA ARG A 485 5.15 8.48 -12.09
C ARG A 485 5.77 8.50 -13.48
N PHE A 486 6.87 7.78 -13.67
CA PHE A 486 7.55 7.75 -14.96
C PHE A 486 6.65 7.30 -16.10
N SER A 487 5.78 6.31 -15.86
CA SER A 487 4.76 5.87 -16.83
C SER A 487 3.73 6.94 -17.18
N GLU A 488 3.58 7.99 -16.36
CA GLU A 488 2.69 9.12 -16.61
C GLU A 488 3.43 10.26 -17.28
N ILE A 489 4.66 10.58 -16.82
CA ILE A 489 5.52 11.63 -17.38
C ILE A 489 5.87 11.32 -18.83
N PHE A 490 6.28 10.06 -19.09
CA PHE A 490 6.75 9.60 -20.41
C PHE A 490 5.69 8.84 -21.21
N ASN A 491 4.41 9.03 -20.89
CA ASN A 491 3.33 8.49 -21.70
C ASN A 491 3.29 9.18 -23.06
N ARG A 492 3.23 8.41 -24.15
CA ARG A 492 3.27 8.95 -25.51
C ARG A 492 2.14 9.91 -25.84
N ASP A 493 0.93 9.65 -25.32
CA ASP A 493 -0.28 10.41 -25.68
C ASP A 493 -0.59 11.53 -24.69
N THR A 494 -0.29 11.33 -23.41
CA THR A 494 -0.72 12.22 -22.32
C THR A 494 0.42 12.76 -21.47
N GLY A 495 1.65 12.32 -21.72
CA GLY A 495 2.84 12.70 -20.96
C GLY A 495 3.19 14.17 -21.12
N ASN A 496 3.85 14.73 -20.12
CA ASN A 496 4.27 16.12 -20.12
C ASN A 496 5.47 16.32 -19.18
N LEU A 497 6.50 17.01 -19.65
CA LEU A 497 7.70 17.28 -18.85
C LEU A 497 7.45 18.26 -17.68
N CYS A 498 6.36 19.01 -17.66
CA CYS A 498 5.95 19.76 -16.48
C CYS A 498 5.72 18.84 -15.26
N MET A 499 5.41 17.56 -15.49
CA MET A 499 5.28 16.56 -14.42
C MET A 499 6.63 16.15 -13.78
N LEU A 500 7.76 16.60 -14.31
CA LEU A 500 9.06 16.49 -13.63
C LEU A 500 9.11 17.32 -12.34
N GLU A 501 8.18 18.29 -12.20
CA GLU A 501 8.00 19.12 -11.01
C GLU A 501 6.64 18.85 -10.35
N PRO A 502 6.47 17.69 -9.67
CA PRO A 502 5.21 17.38 -8.97
C PRO A 502 4.84 18.47 -7.98
N GLU A 503 3.62 18.97 -8.05
CA GLU A 503 3.10 19.97 -7.11
C GLU A 503 2.51 19.29 -5.87
N ILE A 504 3.09 19.56 -4.70
CA ILE A 504 2.66 19.06 -3.40
C ILE A 504 2.15 20.22 -2.57
N HIS A 505 0.84 20.28 -2.37
CA HIS A 505 0.17 21.35 -1.63
C HIS A 505 -0.13 20.91 -0.20
N VAL A 506 0.49 21.52 0.80
CA VAL A 506 0.13 21.35 2.21
C VAL A 506 -0.90 22.43 2.57
N VAL A 507 -2.14 22.02 2.79
CA VAL A 507 -3.24 22.92 3.14
C VAL A 507 -3.43 22.85 4.65
N PHE A 508 -2.89 23.85 5.35
CA PHE A 508 -2.87 23.91 6.81
C PHE A 508 -4.17 24.52 7.34
N GLY A 509 -5.17 23.68 7.54
CA GLY A 509 -6.53 24.05 7.91
C GLY A 509 -7.08 23.24 9.10
N SER A 510 -8.39 23.03 9.09
CA SER A 510 -9.17 22.45 10.18
C SER A 510 -8.79 20.99 10.53
N TYR A 511 -8.24 20.22 9.58
CA TYR A 511 -7.85 18.83 9.78
C TYR A 511 -6.52 18.67 10.52
N PHE A 512 -5.66 19.68 10.52
CA PHE A 512 -4.49 19.67 11.38
C PHE A 512 -4.86 19.90 12.85
N SER A 513 -4.12 19.30 13.78
CA SER A 513 -4.33 19.48 15.23
C SER A 513 -4.26 20.96 15.62
N LYS A 514 -5.02 21.37 16.64
CA LYS A 514 -5.08 22.78 17.11
C LYS A 514 -3.70 23.38 17.37
N ASN A 515 -2.79 22.61 17.97
CA ASN A 515 -1.44 23.04 18.34
C ASN A 515 -0.37 22.69 17.27
N ALA A 516 -0.75 22.24 16.09
CA ALA A 516 0.21 21.92 15.04
C ALA A 516 0.87 23.19 14.49
N ASN A 517 2.14 23.07 14.10
CA ASN A 517 2.85 24.07 13.32
C ASN A 517 3.08 23.51 11.91
N GLY A 518 2.34 24.03 10.92
CA GLY A 518 2.38 23.53 9.55
C GLY A 518 3.70 23.82 8.83
N MET A 519 4.32 24.98 9.09
CA MET A 519 5.63 25.31 8.52
C MET A 519 6.72 24.38 9.08
N GLU A 520 6.70 24.12 10.38
CA GLU A 520 7.66 23.20 10.99
C GLU A 520 7.45 21.76 10.54
N PHE A 521 6.19 21.34 10.32
CA PHE A 521 5.89 20.06 9.71
C PHE A 521 6.59 19.93 8.35
N LEU A 522 6.44 20.92 7.46
CA LEU A 522 7.02 20.86 6.12
C LEU A 522 8.55 20.91 6.15
N ARG A 523 9.15 21.74 7.02
CA ARG A 523 10.60 21.77 7.25
C ARG A 523 11.15 20.41 7.66
N ARG A 524 10.42 19.70 8.51
CA ARG A 524 10.84 18.38 9.02
C ARG A 524 10.78 17.29 7.95
N VAL A 525 9.73 17.29 7.09
CA VAL A 525 9.48 16.18 6.15
C VAL A 525 10.01 16.43 4.74
N ALA A 526 10.29 17.67 4.35
CA ALA A 526 10.67 18.00 2.97
C ALA A 526 12.09 18.58 2.81
N LYS A 527 12.83 18.88 3.90
CA LYS A 527 14.20 19.40 3.82
C LYS A 527 15.15 18.44 3.11
N VAL A 528 15.95 18.93 2.16
CA VAL A 528 16.90 18.11 1.39
C VAL A 528 18.02 17.54 2.26
N GLU A 529 18.55 18.33 3.19
CA GLU A 529 19.62 17.92 4.11
C GLU A 529 19.15 16.92 5.20
N ALA A 530 17.87 16.53 5.22
CA ALA A 530 17.40 15.55 6.20
C ALA A 530 18.09 14.20 5.93
N VAL A 531 19.01 13.85 6.82
CA VAL A 531 19.68 12.55 6.81
C VAL A 531 18.62 11.48 7.06
N LEU A 532 18.53 10.52 6.15
CA LEU A 532 17.76 9.30 6.40
C LEU A 532 18.53 8.50 7.43
N GLU A 533 18.02 8.44 8.65
CA GLU A 533 18.47 7.52 9.67
C GLU A 533 17.38 6.45 9.81
N ASP A 534 17.78 5.19 9.68
CA ASP A 534 16.84 4.10 9.88
C ASP A 534 16.44 4.02 11.36
N SER A 535 15.15 4.09 11.62
CA SER A 535 14.60 3.80 12.93
C SER A 535 14.36 2.29 13.05
N VAL A 536 15.37 1.55 13.52
CA VAL A 536 15.30 0.09 13.68
C VAL A 536 14.67 -0.23 15.03
N GLN A 537 13.39 -0.62 15.01
CA GLN A 537 12.59 -0.86 16.21
C GLN A 537 12.22 -2.34 16.40
N ASN A 538 12.25 -3.16 15.34
CA ASN A 538 11.94 -4.58 15.41
C ASN A 538 13.00 -5.35 16.22
N VAL A 539 12.62 -5.92 17.34
CA VAL A 539 13.51 -6.65 18.26
C VAL A 539 14.19 -7.86 17.63
N LEU A 540 13.65 -8.41 16.54
CA LEU A 540 14.24 -9.53 15.80
C LEU A 540 15.32 -9.12 14.81
N LEU A 541 15.63 -7.82 14.64
CA LEU A 541 16.71 -7.36 13.78
C LEU A 541 18.02 -7.20 14.55
N THR A 542 19.13 -7.52 13.87
CA THR A 542 20.47 -7.55 14.49
C THR A 542 20.86 -6.20 15.08
N ASN A 543 20.55 -5.10 14.39
CA ASN A 543 20.96 -3.74 14.78
C ASN A 543 19.98 -3.05 15.74
N THR A 544 18.90 -3.72 16.16
CA THR A 544 17.99 -3.16 17.19
C THR A 544 18.68 -3.16 18.55
N LYS A 545 18.71 -2.01 19.19
CA LYS A 545 19.17 -1.87 20.58
C LYS A 545 18.16 -2.54 21.51
N ILE A 546 18.65 -3.45 22.33
CA ILE A 546 17.83 -4.11 23.36
C ILE A 546 18.11 -3.40 24.69
N ASP A 547 17.03 -2.98 25.34
CA ASP A 547 17.00 -2.31 26.63
C ASP A 547 15.89 -2.89 27.52
N ASP A 548 15.74 -2.37 28.73
CA ASP A 548 14.73 -2.84 29.68
C ASP A 548 13.28 -2.68 29.17
N GLY A 549 13.06 -1.78 28.19
CA GLY A 549 11.74 -1.53 27.62
C GLY A 549 11.29 -2.57 26.59
N ASN A 550 12.22 -3.21 25.89
CA ASN A 550 11.91 -4.12 24.79
C ASN A 550 12.47 -5.56 24.96
N VAL A 551 13.23 -5.82 26.02
CA VAL A 551 13.81 -7.15 26.29
C VAL A 551 12.73 -8.22 26.45
N ALA A 552 11.57 -7.88 27.05
CA ALA A 552 10.45 -8.79 27.19
C ALA A 552 9.82 -9.13 25.81
N HIS A 553 9.72 -8.18 24.90
CA HIS A 553 9.24 -8.39 23.53
C HIS A 553 10.21 -9.28 22.74
N LEU A 554 11.53 -9.13 22.96
CA LEU A 554 12.52 -10.02 22.34
C LEU A 554 12.33 -11.45 22.85
N LYS A 555 12.18 -11.64 24.16
CA LYS A 555 12.00 -12.97 24.76
C LYS A 555 10.75 -13.66 24.24
N GLU A 556 9.63 -12.93 24.18
CA GLU A 556 8.36 -13.43 23.59
C GLU A 556 8.55 -13.85 22.11
N ALA A 557 9.23 -13.04 21.32
CA ALA A 557 9.50 -13.36 19.93
C ALA A 557 10.44 -14.57 19.75
N GLN A 558 11.43 -14.73 20.63
CA GLN A 558 12.32 -15.89 20.67
C GLN A 558 11.58 -17.18 21.02
N GLU A 559 10.76 -17.15 22.07
CA GLU A 559 9.92 -18.27 22.47
C GLU A 559 8.94 -18.68 21.35
N PHE A 560 8.34 -17.69 20.67
CA PHE A 560 7.50 -17.97 19.52
C PHE A 560 8.26 -18.72 18.42
N ILE A 561 9.45 -18.23 18.01
CA ILE A 561 10.24 -18.83 16.93
C ILE A 561 10.68 -20.25 17.32
N GLU A 562 11.18 -20.45 18.54
CA GLU A 562 11.67 -21.75 18.98
C GLU A 562 10.56 -22.78 19.13
N ASN A 563 9.34 -22.37 19.56
CA ASN A 563 8.17 -23.26 19.57
C ASN A 563 7.59 -23.53 18.18
N TYR A 564 7.80 -22.61 17.23
CA TYR A 564 7.35 -22.77 15.86
C TYR A 564 8.29 -23.69 15.05
N GLU A 565 9.60 -23.49 15.16
CA GLU A 565 10.66 -24.25 14.49
C GLU A 565 11.77 -24.54 15.50
N PRO A 566 11.77 -25.69 16.16
CA PRO A 566 12.74 -26.01 17.20
C PRO A 566 14.19 -26.05 16.73
N GLY A 567 15.10 -25.58 17.58
CA GLY A 567 16.55 -25.63 17.36
C GLY A 567 17.14 -24.41 16.65
N ILE A 568 16.38 -23.33 16.50
CA ILE A 568 16.90 -22.03 16.03
C ILE A 568 17.55 -21.27 17.18
N ILE A 569 16.87 -21.18 18.32
CA ILE A 569 17.27 -20.36 19.47
C ILE A 569 17.45 -21.27 20.69
N LYS A 570 18.69 -21.68 20.87
CA LYS A 570 19.06 -22.52 22.03
C LYS A 570 19.26 -21.63 23.25
N ASP A 571 18.19 -21.38 23.98
CA ASP A 571 18.22 -20.69 25.28
C ASP A 571 17.56 -21.62 26.31
N TYR A 572 18.27 -21.88 27.44
CA TYR A 572 17.77 -22.76 28.51
C TYR A 572 16.53 -22.20 29.20
N ASP A 573 16.29 -20.90 29.11
CA ASP A 573 15.15 -20.22 29.71
C ASP A 573 13.90 -20.15 28.79
N ASN A 574 13.95 -20.74 27.60
CA ASN A 574 12.79 -20.77 26.70
C ASN A 574 11.68 -21.65 27.27
N ARG A 575 10.47 -21.11 27.28
CA ARG A 575 9.25 -21.86 27.61
C ARG A 575 8.76 -22.63 26.39
N TYR A 576 8.32 -23.86 26.60
CA TYR A 576 7.80 -24.72 25.54
C TYR A 576 6.35 -25.13 25.85
N THR A 577 5.51 -25.15 24.80
CA THR A 577 4.14 -25.67 24.94
C THR A 577 4.13 -27.16 25.18
N GLN A 578 3.28 -27.60 26.12
CA GLN A 578 3.14 -28.99 26.54
C GLN A 578 1.84 -29.63 26.05
N THR A 579 0.89 -28.82 25.59
CA THR A 579 -0.45 -29.26 25.19
C THR A 579 -0.71 -29.07 23.69
N ASN A 580 -1.65 -29.84 23.14
CA ASN A 580 -2.04 -29.71 21.74
C ASN A 580 -2.63 -28.31 21.44
N ILE A 581 -3.42 -27.76 22.35
CA ILE A 581 -4.00 -26.43 22.19
C ILE A 581 -2.93 -25.33 22.30
N GLY A 582 -1.95 -25.49 23.21
CA GLY A 582 -0.82 -24.58 23.33
C GLY A 582 -0.03 -24.54 22.02
N LYS A 583 0.34 -25.69 21.49
CA LYS A 583 1.02 -25.81 20.19
C LYS A 583 0.19 -25.18 19.07
N ALA A 584 -1.12 -25.47 19.00
CA ALA A 584 -1.99 -24.88 17.98
C ALA A 584 -2.12 -23.36 18.10
N CYS A 585 -2.13 -22.79 19.31
CA CYS A 585 -2.12 -21.34 19.53
C CYS A 585 -0.85 -20.69 18.99
N ILE A 586 0.32 -21.22 19.30
CA ILE A 586 1.60 -20.71 18.78
C ILE A 586 1.61 -20.77 17.26
N LEU A 587 1.27 -21.92 16.68
CA LEU A 587 1.27 -22.13 15.23
C LEU A 587 0.27 -21.23 14.48
N ASN A 588 -0.78 -20.76 15.13
CA ASN A 588 -1.74 -19.80 14.59
C ASN A 588 -1.46 -18.33 15.01
N GLY A 589 -0.32 -18.06 15.64
CA GLY A 589 0.14 -16.73 15.97
C GLY A 589 -0.68 -16.01 17.05
N VAL A 590 -1.22 -16.75 18.02
CA VAL A 590 -1.92 -16.16 19.19
C VAL A 590 -0.89 -15.55 20.13
N ARG A 591 -1.00 -14.25 20.34
CA ARG A 591 -0.10 -13.45 21.19
C ARG A 591 -0.82 -12.69 22.31
N GLU A 592 -2.15 -12.67 22.26
CA GLU A 592 -3.00 -11.97 23.23
C GLU A 592 -3.22 -12.79 24.52
N ILE A 593 -2.74 -14.02 24.53
CA ILE A 593 -2.81 -14.95 25.66
C ILE A 593 -1.38 -15.36 26.01
N ASP A 594 -1.03 -15.38 27.30
CA ASP A 594 0.20 -16.08 27.74
C ASP A 594 -0.07 -17.58 27.64
N VAL A 595 0.17 -18.12 26.44
CA VAL A 595 -0.12 -19.51 26.09
C VAL A 595 0.55 -20.47 27.06
N PHE A 596 1.82 -20.21 27.43
CA PHE A 596 2.62 -21.09 28.27
C PHE A 596 2.03 -21.25 29.69
N THR A 597 1.40 -20.17 30.21
CA THR A 597 0.79 -20.20 31.53
C THR A 597 -0.64 -20.75 31.50
N GLU A 598 -1.39 -20.47 30.42
CA GLU A 598 -2.82 -20.77 30.35
C GLU A 598 -3.16 -22.06 29.58
N GLU A 599 -2.22 -22.66 28.86
CA GLU A 599 -2.49 -23.81 27.97
C GLU A 599 -3.13 -25.02 28.72
N GLY A 600 -2.73 -25.30 29.95
CA GLY A 600 -3.32 -26.38 30.72
C GLY A 600 -4.80 -26.17 31.03
N LYS A 601 -5.19 -24.92 31.35
CA LYS A 601 -6.60 -24.57 31.59
C LYS A 601 -7.39 -24.57 30.29
N MET A 602 -6.78 -24.06 29.19
CA MET A 602 -7.40 -24.10 27.85
C MET A 602 -7.65 -25.53 27.40
N GLN A 603 -6.67 -26.44 27.58
CA GLN A 603 -6.80 -27.84 27.22
C GLN A 603 -7.91 -28.51 28.01
N ALA A 604 -7.98 -28.31 29.32
CA ALA A 604 -9.01 -28.89 30.16
C ALA A 604 -10.43 -28.46 29.72
N VAL A 605 -10.59 -27.18 29.31
CA VAL A 605 -11.88 -26.72 28.79
C VAL A 605 -12.15 -27.33 27.41
N ALA A 606 -11.17 -27.38 26.52
CA ALA A 606 -11.33 -27.97 25.19
C ALA A 606 -11.74 -29.46 25.27
N ASP A 607 -11.13 -30.22 26.16
CA ASP A 607 -11.46 -31.63 26.40
C ASP A 607 -12.92 -31.83 26.79
N THR A 608 -13.53 -30.88 27.53
CA THR A 608 -14.96 -30.95 27.84
C THR A 608 -15.86 -30.78 26.63
N TYR A 609 -15.41 -29.99 25.61
CA TYR A 609 -16.14 -29.86 24.36
C TYR A 609 -15.94 -31.08 23.46
N ILE A 610 -14.74 -31.63 23.39
CA ILE A 610 -14.42 -32.84 22.61
C ILE A 610 -15.32 -34.01 23.05
N THR A 611 -15.55 -34.17 24.35
CA THR A 611 -16.43 -35.22 24.87
C THR A 611 -17.93 -35.01 24.55
N LYS A 612 -18.35 -33.79 24.22
CA LYS A 612 -19.75 -33.47 23.85
C LYS A 612 -20.03 -33.73 22.37
N GLY A 613 -18.99 -33.89 21.54
CA GLY A 613 -19.09 -34.08 20.09
C GLY A 613 -18.67 -32.83 19.30
N LYS A 614 -18.71 -32.92 17.97
CA LYS A 614 -18.26 -31.83 17.10
C LYS A 614 -19.24 -30.66 17.07
N ILE A 615 -18.73 -29.46 17.13
CA ILE A 615 -19.48 -28.19 17.04
C ILE A 615 -19.97 -27.99 15.61
N ASN A 616 -21.26 -27.69 15.45
CA ASN A 616 -21.92 -27.53 14.16
C ASN A 616 -22.84 -26.29 14.04
N ASN A 617 -22.84 -25.43 15.04
CA ASN A 617 -23.62 -24.19 15.03
C ASN A 617 -22.81 -22.99 15.60
N THR A 618 -23.27 -21.78 15.31
CA THR A 618 -22.55 -20.53 15.59
C THR A 618 -22.55 -20.15 17.06
N ASP A 619 -23.59 -20.50 17.81
CA ASP A 619 -23.69 -20.19 19.24
C ASP A 619 -22.71 -21.03 20.06
N ASP A 620 -22.70 -22.37 19.85
CA ASP A 620 -21.72 -23.27 20.48
C ASP A 620 -20.28 -22.94 20.08
N LEU A 621 -20.06 -22.52 18.83
CA LEU A 621 -18.75 -22.08 18.34
C LEU A 621 -18.24 -20.86 19.13
N LEU A 622 -19.06 -19.82 19.27
CA LEU A 622 -18.66 -18.62 20.00
C LEU A 622 -18.52 -18.87 21.49
N GLU A 623 -19.40 -19.69 22.07
CA GLU A 623 -19.28 -20.10 23.47
C GLU A 623 -17.94 -20.83 23.73
N ALA A 624 -17.57 -21.76 22.85
CA ALA A 624 -16.29 -22.47 22.94
C ALA A 624 -15.10 -21.49 22.81
N ILE A 625 -15.12 -20.60 21.81
CA ILE A 625 -14.07 -19.58 21.63
C ILE A 625 -13.92 -18.72 22.89
N VAL A 626 -15.03 -18.27 23.46
CA VAL A 626 -15.00 -17.41 24.65
C VAL A 626 -14.46 -18.16 25.87
N LYS A 627 -14.95 -19.37 26.13
CA LYS A 627 -14.54 -20.15 27.30
C LYS A 627 -13.09 -20.65 27.22
N ILE A 628 -12.65 -21.05 26.04
CA ILE A 628 -11.32 -21.60 25.86
C ILE A 628 -10.27 -20.47 25.78
N PHE A 629 -10.52 -19.43 24.97
CA PHE A 629 -9.50 -18.43 24.63
C PHE A 629 -9.76 -17.05 25.25
N ILE A 630 -10.95 -16.46 25.00
CA ILE A 630 -11.17 -15.05 25.32
C ILE A 630 -11.07 -14.77 26.83
N SER A 631 -11.56 -15.67 27.65
CA SER A 631 -11.44 -15.60 29.11
C SER A 631 -10.01 -15.67 29.65
N LYS A 632 -9.03 -15.92 28.78
CA LYS A 632 -7.59 -16.01 29.07
C LYS A 632 -6.77 -14.87 28.44
N VAL A 633 -7.41 -13.96 27.73
CA VAL A 633 -6.72 -12.81 27.15
C VAL A 633 -6.13 -11.94 28.24
N SER A 634 -4.83 -11.65 28.14
CA SER A 634 -4.15 -10.75 29.07
C SER A 634 -4.60 -9.30 28.84
N ALA A 635 -5.04 -8.62 29.88
CA ALA A 635 -5.47 -7.22 29.78
C ALA A 635 -4.39 -6.26 29.25
N THR A 636 -3.11 -6.64 29.39
CA THR A 636 -1.96 -5.85 28.95
C THR A 636 -1.51 -6.19 27.53
N ALA A 637 -2.03 -7.26 26.92
CA ALA A 637 -1.63 -7.68 25.60
C ALA A 637 -2.13 -6.71 24.51
N SER A 638 -1.31 -6.53 23.48
CA SER A 638 -1.69 -5.74 22.31
C SER A 638 -2.89 -6.39 21.60
N GLY A 639 -3.97 -5.64 21.43
CA GLY A 639 -5.20 -6.15 20.81
C GLY A 639 -6.24 -6.75 21.78
N ALA A 640 -5.92 -6.87 23.08
CA ALA A 640 -6.84 -7.34 24.13
C ALA A 640 -8.18 -6.59 24.11
N ASP A 641 -8.17 -5.28 23.99
CA ASP A 641 -9.36 -4.43 23.90
C ASP A 641 -10.36 -4.85 22.81
N LYS A 642 -9.85 -5.42 21.73
CA LYS A 642 -10.69 -5.89 20.62
C LYS A 642 -11.35 -7.21 20.92
N LEU A 643 -10.66 -8.11 21.59
CA LEU A 643 -11.14 -9.46 21.91
C LEU A 643 -12.02 -9.48 23.15
N SER A 644 -11.72 -8.69 24.18
CA SER A 644 -12.46 -8.65 25.45
C SER A 644 -13.93 -8.27 25.28
N ARG A 645 -14.29 -7.58 24.18
CA ARG A 645 -15.71 -7.32 23.88
C ARG A 645 -16.54 -8.60 23.70
N LEU A 646 -15.94 -9.71 23.29
CA LEU A 646 -16.61 -11.01 23.14
C LEU A 646 -17.01 -11.65 24.47
N GLU A 647 -16.53 -11.16 25.61
CA GLU A 647 -16.97 -11.62 26.94
C GLU A 647 -18.43 -11.27 27.24
N ARG A 648 -18.96 -10.21 26.55
CA ARG A 648 -20.33 -9.76 26.74
C ARG A 648 -21.32 -10.62 25.96
N SER A 649 -22.38 -11.08 26.59
CA SER A 649 -23.41 -11.94 25.97
C SER A 649 -24.07 -11.29 24.74
N GLU A 650 -24.28 -9.97 24.78
CA GLU A 650 -24.86 -9.21 23.65
C GLU A 650 -23.92 -9.22 22.45
N ALA A 651 -22.60 -9.11 22.68
CA ALA A 651 -21.62 -9.20 21.61
C ALA A 651 -21.55 -10.61 21.03
N GLN A 652 -21.61 -11.65 21.86
CA GLN A 652 -21.66 -13.04 21.38
C GLN A 652 -22.86 -13.26 20.45
N LYS A 653 -24.07 -12.84 20.84
CA LYS A 653 -25.27 -12.92 20.01
C LYS A 653 -25.11 -12.14 18.70
N PHE A 654 -24.49 -10.96 18.77
CA PHE A 654 -24.25 -10.14 17.60
C PHE A 654 -23.28 -10.81 16.61
N TYR A 655 -22.18 -11.40 17.08
CA TYR A 655 -21.23 -12.10 16.23
C TYR A 655 -21.76 -13.45 15.76
N SER A 656 -22.58 -14.18 16.56
CA SER A 656 -23.30 -15.35 16.09
C SER A 656 -24.19 -15.02 14.90
N MET A 657 -24.98 -13.96 14.98
CA MET A 657 -25.79 -13.47 13.87
C MET A 657 -24.96 -13.15 12.61
N LEU A 658 -23.81 -12.48 12.76
CA LEU A 658 -22.94 -12.16 11.61
C LEU A 658 -22.31 -13.41 10.99
N LEU A 659 -21.93 -14.40 11.81
CA LEU A 659 -21.45 -15.69 11.33
C LEU A 659 -22.57 -16.48 10.63
N GLU A 660 -23.81 -16.43 11.11
CA GLU A 660 -24.97 -17.01 10.43
C GLU A 660 -25.23 -16.34 9.07
N TRP A 661 -25.06 -15.01 8.97
CA TRP A 661 -25.15 -14.32 7.67
C TRP A 661 -24.09 -14.79 6.70
N ARG A 662 -22.89 -15.09 7.19
CA ARG A 662 -21.81 -15.68 6.41
C ARG A 662 -22.17 -17.11 5.94
N VAL A 663 -22.65 -17.95 6.84
CA VAL A 663 -23.09 -19.33 6.54
C VAL A 663 -24.26 -19.34 5.55
N SER A 664 -25.20 -18.40 5.65
CA SER A 664 -26.36 -18.26 4.76
C SER A 664 -26.08 -17.42 3.52
N ASN A 665 -24.84 -16.92 3.37
CA ASN A 665 -24.40 -16.16 2.20
C ASN A 665 -25.21 -14.90 1.89
N LYS A 666 -25.53 -14.10 2.89
CA LYS A 666 -26.22 -12.84 2.66
C LYS A 666 -25.35 -11.86 1.86
N SER A 667 -25.95 -11.23 0.86
CA SER A 667 -25.31 -10.18 0.09
C SER A 667 -25.10 -8.90 0.90
N TYR A 668 -24.19 -8.03 0.47
CA TYR A 668 -23.99 -6.73 1.11
C TYR A 668 -25.30 -5.92 1.19
N ALA A 669 -26.07 -5.89 0.10
CA ALA A 669 -27.34 -5.18 0.05
C ALA A 669 -28.34 -5.70 1.11
N GLU A 670 -28.45 -7.01 1.29
CA GLU A 670 -29.29 -7.63 2.33
C GLU A 670 -28.80 -7.28 3.73
N MET A 671 -27.50 -7.41 4.01
CA MET A 671 -26.92 -7.07 5.31
C MET A 671 -27.15 -5.62 5.69
N ILE A 672 -26.97 -4.68 4.73
CA ILE A 672 -27.23 -3.26 4.93
C ILE A 672 -28.69 -3.03 5.31
N MET A 673 -29.62 -3.65 4.58
CA MET A 673 -31.04 -3.50 4.87
C MET A 673 -31.46 -4.06 6.24
N LEU A 674 -30.84 -5.15 6.68
CA LEU A 674 -31.04 -5.70 8.01
C LEU A 674 -30.54 -4.74 9.10
N PHE A 675 -29.34 -4.17 8.96
CA PHE A 675 -28.83 -3.16 9.87
C PHE A 675 -29.73 -1.91 9.92
N VAL A 676 -30.09 -1.38 8.76
CA VAL A 676 -30.95 -0.19 8.65
C VAL A 676 -32.34 -0.47 9.24
N GLY A 677 -32.91 -1.66 9.00
CA GLY A 677 -34.17 -2.11 9.59
C GLY A 677 -34.10 -2.12 11.11
N TYR A 678 -33.09 -2.78 11.67
CA TYR A 678 -32.86 -2.84 13.11
C TYR A 678 -32.68 -1.44 13.74
N TRP A 679 -31.87 -0.58 13.14
CA TRP A 679 -31.65 0.79 13.64
C TRP A 679 -32.93 1.65 13.57
N ARG A 680 -33.79 1.39 12.58
CA ARG A 680 -35.10 2.04 12.49
C ARG A 680 -36.01 1.61 13.66
N THR A 681 -36.00 0.33 14.04
CA THR A 681 -36.80 -0.11 15.22
C THR A 681 -36.26 0.51 16.51
N LEU A 682 -34.94 0.66 16.66
CA LEU A 682 -34.36 1.38 17.79
C LEU A 682 -34.82 2.83 17.84
N LEU A 683 -34.82 3.53 16.71
CA LEU A 683 -35.24 4.93 16.62
C LEU A 683 -36.74 5.12 16.90
N GLN A 684 -37.57 4.11 16.56
CA GLN A 684 -38.98 4.10 16.87
C GLN A 684 -39.24 3.87 18.37
N ALA A 685 -38.40 3.04 19.02
CA ALA A 685 -38.50 2.77 20.44
C ALA A 685 -37.94 3.92 21.29
N ASP A 686 -36.86 4.56 20.86
CA ASP A 686 -36.25 5.69 21.55
C ASP A 686 -35.76 6.73 20.49
N ARG A 687 -36.37 7.95 20.59
CA ARG A 687 -35.96 9.06 19.69
C ARG A 687 -34.50 9.48 19.84
N ASN A 688 -33.89 9.20 20.97
CA ASN A 688 -32.49 9.48 21.25
C ASN A 688 -31.59 8.23 21.11
N ALA A 689 -32.03 7.23 20.35
CA ALA A 689 -31.32 5.99 20.17
C ALA A 689 -29.87 6.25 19.73
N ILE A 690 -28.94 5.66 20.49
CA ILE A 690 -27.50 5.75 20.30
C ILE A 690 -26.99 4.40 19.83
N ILE A 691 -26.16 4.38 18.79
CA ILE A 691 -25.55 3.16 18.29
C ILE A 691 -24.04 3.23 18.37
N PHE A 692 -23.41 2.07 18.55
CA PHE A 692 -21.96 1.93 18.49
C PHE A 692 -21.50 1.84 17.02
N VAL A 693 -20.61 2.75 16.62
CA VAL A 693 -20.05 2.83 15.27
C VAL A 693 -18.52 2.96 15.26
N GLY A 694 -17.87 2.62 16.38
CA GLY A 694 -16.42 2.64 16.51
C GLY A 694 -15.82 4.01 16.18
N ARG A 695 -14.81 4.03 15.31
CA ARG A 695 -14.13 5.29 14.89
C ARG A 695 -14.98 6.27 14.09
N TRP A 696 -16.21 5.90 13.75
CA TRP A 696 -17.19 6.73 13.04
C TRP A 696 -18.10 7.51 13.98
N GLY A 697 -17.94 7.33 15.29
CA GLY A 697 -18.71 8.03 16.30
C GLY A 697 -18.50 9.54 16.27
N ASP A 698 -19.58 10.28 16.57
CA ASP A 698 -19.61 11.75 16.56
C ASP A 698 -20.28 12.34 17.81
N LEU A 699 -20.64 11.50 18.79
CA LEU A 699 -21.17 11.95 20.07
C LEU A 699 -20.07 12.51 20.97
N ASP A 700 -20.27 13.72 21.40
CA ASP A 700 -19.44 14.39 22.42
C ASP A 700 -19.97 14.04 23.81
N ALA A 701 -19.82 12.78 24.23
CA ALA A 701 -20.23 12.37 25.58
C ALA A 701 -19.11 12.70 26.57
N PHE A 702 -19.45 13.47 27.58
CA PHE A 702 -18.55 13.84 28.71
C PHE A 702 -17.30 14.64 28.34
N GLY A 703 -17.36 15.47 27.29
CA GLY A 703 -16.22 16.33 26.90
C GLY A 703 -15.04 15.61 26.26
N SER A 704 -15.19 14.34 25.87
CA SER A 704 -14.17 13.61 25.12
C SER A 704 -14.52 13.57 23.63
N HIS A 705 -13.65 14.11 22.77
CA HIS A 705 -13.83 14.21 21.32
C HIS A 705 -13.78 12.87 20.55
N ASN A 706 -13.84 11.72 21.22
CA ASN A 706 -13.68 10.40 20.60
C ASN A 706 -14.61 9.35 21.22
N THR A 707 -15.91 9.57 21.26
CA THR A 707 -16.84 8.51 21.65
C THR A 707 -17.10 7.59 20.44
N PRO A 708 -17.13 6.26 20.64
CA PRO A 708 -17.40 5.30 19.57
C PRO A 708 -18.89 5.21 19.22
N TYR A 709 -19.68 6.18 19.62
CA TYR A 709 -21.14 6.18 19.49
C TYR A 709 -21.62 7.33 18.61
N THR A 710 -22.77 7.14 17.97
CA THR A 710 -23.50 8.18 17.25
C THR A 710 -24.99 8.13 17.59
N MET A 711 -25.64 9.30 17.58
CA MET A 711 -27.08 9.39 17.69
C MET A 711 -27.71 9.17 16.30
N LEU A 712 -28.78 8.37 16.25
CA LEU A 712 -29.52 8.13 15.00
C LEU A 712 -30.45 9.29 14.63
N ALA A 713 -30.95 10.02 15.62
CA ALA A 713 -31.81 11.17 15.40
C ALA A 713 -31.11 12.23 14.55
N GLY A 714 -31.86 12.78 13.58
CA GLY A 714 -31.37 13.83 12.69
C GLY A 714 -30.46 13.36 11.54
N LYS A 715 -30.12 12.06 11.48
CA LYS A 715 -29.36 11.54 10.34
C LYS A 715 -30.25 11.23 9.14
N THR A 716 -29.78 11.60 7.98
CA THR A 716 -30.44 11.28 6.71
C THR A 716 -30.37 9.77 6.42
N ARG A 717 -31.23 9.27 5.57
CA ARG A 717 -31.20 7.85 5.13
C ARG A 717 -29.86 7.46 4.52
N SER A 718 -29.24 8.33 3.72
CA SER A 718 -27.92 8.11 3.12
C SER A 718 -26.85 7.98 4.19
N GLN A 719 -26.85 8.83 5.22
CA GLN A 719 -25.90 8.74 6.35
C GLN A 719 -26.07 7.43 7.14
N ILE A 720 -27.32 7.00 7.37
CA ILE A 720 -27.59 5.71 8.06
C ILE A 720 -27.10 4.53 7.23
N ILE A 721 -27.35 4.51 5.91
CA ILE A 721 -26.86 3.47 5.00
C ILE A 721 -25.32 3.46 4.98
N ASN A 722 -24.68 4.61 4.90
CA ASN A 722 -23.23 4.69 4.92
C ASN A 722 -22.64 4.16 6.24
N LEU A 723 -23.24 4.48 7.39
CA LEU A 723 -22.84 3.92 8.68
C LEU A 723 -23.02 2.38 8.72
N ALA A 724 -24.08 1.85 8.12
CA ALA A 724 -24.27 0.40 8.03
C ALA A 724 -23.17 -0.26 7.18
N ILE A 725 -22.83 0.33 6.03
CA ILE A 725 -21.76 -0.17 5.15
C ILE A 725 -20.42 -0.26 5.89
N VAL A 726 -19.99 0.85 6.49
CA VAL A 726 -18.70 0.89 7.19
C VAL A 726 -18.70 -0.03 8.41
N ARG A 727 -19.82 -0.15 9.11
CA ARG A 727 -19.97 -1.05 10.26
C ARG A 727 -19.85 -2.52 9.83
N ILE A 728 -20.56 -2.92 8.78
CA ILE A 728 -20.50 -4.28 8.25
C ILE A 728 -19.05 -4.62 7.87
N LYS A 729 -18.38 -3.74 7.12
CA LYS A 729 -16.98 -3.97 6.71
C LYS A 729 -16.05 -4.11 7.90
N GLU A 730 -16.14 -3.24 8.89
CA GLU A 730 -15.30 -3.30 10.11
C GLU A 730 -15.53 -4.59 10.91
N GLU A 731 -16.77 -5.05 10.99
CA GLU A 731 -17.08 -6.30 11.72
C GLU A 731 -16.68 -7.54 10.93
N GLN A 732 -16.82 -7.53 9.60
CA GLN A 732 -16.30 -8.61 8.77
C GLN A 732 -14.77 -8.70 8.89
N ASP A 733 -14.07 -7.57 8.86
CA ASP A 733 -12.62 -7.54 9.07
C ASP A 733 -12.23 -8.03 10.47
N PHE A 734 -13.05 -7.75 11.49
CA PHE A 734 -12.81 -8.29 12.83
C PHE A 734 -13.00 -9.81 12.87
N ILE A 735 -14.04 -10.33 12.23
CA ILE A 735 -14.27 -11.79 12.13
C ILE A 735 -13.08 -12.44 11.41
N ASP A 736 -12.69 -11.94 10.23
CA ASP A 736 -11.64 -12.53 9.41
C ASP A 736 -10.25 -12.50 10.07
N ASN A 737 -9.93 -11.41 10.76
CA ASN A 737 -8.60 -11.23 11.35
C ASN A 737 -8.47 -11.73 12.79
N ASN A 738 -9.58 -11.89 13.52
CA ASN A 738 -9.54 -12.26 14.95
C ASN A 738 -10.31 -13.54 15.27
N ILE A 739 -11.58 -13.68 14.84
CA ILE A 739 -12.39 -14.87 15.19
C ILE A 739 -11.95 -16.09 14.37
N ILE A 740 -11.75 -15.95 13.07
CA ILE A 740 -11.39 -17.09 12.18
C ILE A 740 -10.12 -17.78 12.63
N ARG A 741 -9.17 -17.06 13.23
CA ARG A 741 -7.96 -17.66 13.81
C ARG A 741 -8.27 -18.70 14.88
N PHE A 742 -9.21 -18.42 15.78
CA PHE A 742 -9.64 -19.39 16.80
C PHE A 742 -10.47 -20.53 16.19
N VAL A 743 -11.25 -20.25 15.15
CA VAL A 743 -11.96 -21.29 14.38
C VAL A 743 -10.96 -22.28 13.76
N GLU A 744 -9.83 -21.78 13.23
CA GLU A 744 -8.76 -22.63 12.69
C GLU A 744 -8.12 -23.48 13.78
N ILE A 745 -7.87 -22.93 14.97
CA ILE A 745 -7.34 -23.72 16.11
C ILE A 745 -8.31 -24.83 16.51
N LEU A 746 -9.61 -24.53 16.65
CA LEU A 746 -10.62 -25.55 16.97
C LEU A 746 -10.74 -26.61 15.88
N ASN A 747 -10.56 -26.26 14.61
CA ASN A 747 -10.51 -27.21 13.51
C ASN A 747 -9.25 -28.08 13.54
N ASP A 748 -8.08 -27.50 13.84
CA ASP A 748 -6.82 -28.24 13.99
C ASP A 748 -6.90 -29.30 15.14
N LEU A 749 -7.76 -29.04 16.13
CA LEU A 749 -8.04 -29.94 17.24
C LEU A 749 -9.20 -30.91 16.95
N ASP A 750 -9.71 -30.99 15.73
CA ASP A 750 -10.83 -31.82 15.28
C ASP A 750 -12.15 -31.59 16.04
N MET A 751 -12.36 -30.37 16.58
CA MET A 751 -13.55 -30.00 17.37
C MET A 751 -14.74 -29.52 16.52
N LEU A 752 -14.54 -29.28 15.20
CA LEU A 752 -15.57 -28.74 14.32
C LEU A 752 -16.07 -29.82 13.34
N GLU A 753 -17.35 -29.72 12.97
CA GLU A 753 -17.86 -30.49 11.82
C GLU A 753 -17.28 -29.89 10.51
N GLU A 754 -16.80 -30.74 9.59
CA GLU A 754 -16.09 -30.31 8.39
C GLU A 754 -16.90 -29.35 7.51
N GLN A 755 -18.18 -29.65 7.26
CA GLN A 755 -19.04 -28.80 6.43
C GLN A 755 -19.33 -27.47 7.11
N PHE A 756 -19.51 -27.46 8.42
CA PHE A 756 -19.71 -26.25 9.22
C PHE A 756 -18.45 -25.39 9.19
N TYR A 757 -17.27 -25.98 9.42
CA TYR A 757 -15.99 -25.26 9.31
C TYR A 757 -15.83 -24.61 7.93
N LYS A 758 -16.08 -25.36 6.84
CA LYS A 758 -16.01 -24.79 5.48
C LYS A 758 -16.94 -23.59 5.31
N LYS A 759 -18.18 -23.68 5.79
CA LYS A 759 -19.17 -22.58 5.74
C LYS A 759 -18.72 -21.38 6.56
N ILE A 760 -18.22 -21.57 7.77
CA ILE A 760 -17.72 -20.45 8.60
C ILE A 760 -16.51 -19.77 7.96
N LYS A 761 -15.55 -20.55 7.44
CA LYS A 761 -14.31 -20.02 6.87
C LYS A 761 -14.51 -19.38 5.49
N TYR A 762 -15.22 -20.06 4.59
CA TYR A 762 -15.37 -19.67 3.19
C TYR A 762 -16.75 -19.11 2.82
N GLY A 763 -17.75 -19.20 3.71
CA GLY A 763 -19.12 -18.89 3.39
C GLY A 763 -19.83 -19.96 2.59
N THR A 764 -19.21 -21.10 2.31
CA THR A 764 -19.77 -22.23 1.52
C THR A 764 -19.07 -23.53 1.88
N ALA A 765 -19.76 -24.64 1.65
CA ALA A 765 -19.18 -26.00 1.72
C ALA A 765 -18.88 -26.58 0.32
N ASP A 766 -19.13 -25.85 -0.74
CA ASP A 766 -18.93 -26.27 -2.12
C ASP A 766 -17.45 -26.18 -2.52
N ASP A 767 -16.84 -27.30 -2.86
CA ASP A 767 -15.39 -27.38 -3.11
C ASP A 767 -14.96 -26.65 -4.40
N GLU A 768 -15.82 -26.54 -5.44
CA GLU A 768 -15.51 -25.73 -6.63
C GLU A 768 -15.48 -24.24 -6.30
N ILE A 769 -16.48 -23.77 -5.53
CA ILE A 769 -16.53 -22.36 -5.08
C ILE A 769 -15.33 -22.08 -4.16
N ILE A 770 -15.00 -23.00 -3.24
CA ILE A 770 -13.83 -22.85 -2.36
C ILE A 770 -12.54 -22.78 -3.19
N CYS A 771 -12.41 -23.58 -4.25
CA CYS A 771 -11.27 -23.50 -5.17
C CYS A 771 -11.16 -22.11 -5.82
N MET A 772 -12.26 -21.54 -6.28
CA MET A 772 -12.32 -20.19 -6.85
C MET A 772 -11.94 -19.11 -5.81
N LEU A 773 -12.47 -19.20 -4.58
CA LEU A 773 -12.13 -18.30 -3.46
C LEU A 773 -10.63 -18.33 -3.11
N LYS A 774 -10.02 -19.51 -3.09
CA LYS A 774 -8.57 -19.68 -2.86
C LYS A 774 -7.74 -18.98 -3.96
N ASN A 775 -8.24 -18.94 -5.19
CA ASN A 775 -7.63 -18.25 -6.32
C ASN A 775 -7.86 -16.72 -6.30
N GLY A 776 -8.62 -16.20 -5.34
CA GLY A 776 -8.82 -14.77 -5.10
C GLY A 776 -10.12 -14.18 -5.60
N LEU A 777 -11.05 -15.01 -6.11
CA LEU A 777 -12.39 -14.57 -6.51
C LEU A 777 -13.26 -14.32 -5.28
N SER A 778 -14.19 -13.37 -5.39
CA SER A 778 -15.23 -13.18 -4.38
C SER A 778 -16.27 -14.31 -4.40
N LEU A 779 -16.97 -14.48 -3.28
CA LEU A 779 -18.02 -15.50 -3.19
C LEU A 779 -19.18 -15.25 -4.18
N SER A 780 -19.55 -13.97 -4.37
CA SER A 780 -20.61 -13.57 -5.32
C SER A 780 -20.24 -13.94 -6.75
N LEU A 781 -19.01 -13.62 -7.17
CA LEU A 781 -18.51 -13.98 -8.48
C LEU A 781 -18.39 -15.48 -8.65
N SER A 782 -17.83 -16.19 -7.66
CA SER A 782 -17.65 -17.66 -7.74
C SER A 782 -18.97 -18.40 -7.92
N LYS A 783 -20.04 -17.95 -7.26
CA LYS A 783 -21.39 -18.49 -7.47
C LYS A 783 -21.91 -18.19 -8.86
N LEU A 784 -21.84 -16.93 -9.29
CA LEU A 784 -22.28 -16.54 -10.63
C LEU A 784 -21.58 -17.36 -11.72
N LEU A 785 -20.27 -17.55 -11.60
CA LEU A 785 -19.49 -18.34 -12.55
C LEU A 785 -19.90 -19.81 -12.54
N LYS A 786 -20.13 -20.39 -11.37
CA LYS A 786 -20.58 -21.78 -11.26
C LYS A 786 -21.98 -22.00 -11.85
N ASP A 787 -22.91 -21.10 -11.55
CA ASP A 787 -24.32 -21.26 -11.91
C ASP A 787 -24.58 -20.92 -13.37
N ASN A 788 -23.96 -19.86 -13.92
CA ASN A 788 -24.28 -19.31 -15.23
C ASN A 788 -23.17 -19.46 -16.28
N TYR A 789 -21.92 -19.62 -15.87
CA TYR A 789 -20.74 -19.56 -16.75
C TYR A 789 -19.80 -20.76 -16.59
N ARG A 790 -20.27 -21.87 -16.03
CA ARG A 790 -19.44 -23.04 -15.71
C ARG A 790 -18.66 -23.56 -16.93
N GLN A 791 -19.21 -23.48 -18.14
CA GLN A 791 -18.57 -23.90 -19.38
C GLN A 791 -17.34 -23.06 -19.79
N TYR A 792 -17.20 -21.86 -19.25
CA TYR A 792 -16.07 -20.96 -19.52
C TYR A 792 -14.97 -21.01 -18.45
N VAL A 793 -15.15 -21.88 -17.43
CA VAL A 793 -14.23 -21.94 -16.28
C VAL A 793 -13.79 -23.38 -16.09
N ASP A 794 -12.50 -23.65 -16.27
CA ASP A 794 -11.87 -24.93 -15.93
C ASP A 794 -11.39 -24.90 -14.47
N ILE A 795 -12.00 -25.76 -13.64
CA ILE A 795 -11.72 -25.82 -12.19
C ILE A 795 -11.12 -27.18 -11.87
N ASN A 796 -9.88 -27.18 -11.42
CA ASN A 796 -9.21 -28.38 -10.94
C ASN A 796 -9.04 -28.31 -9.41
N ILE A 797 -9.93 -29.00 -8.70
CA ILE A 797 -9.95 -28.99 -7.22
C ILE A 797 -8.66 -29.59 -6.65
N SER A 798 -8.16 -30.70 -7.23
CA SER A 798 -6.98 -31.39 -6.72
C SER A 798 -5.70 -30.57 -6.86
N ARG A 799 -5.58 -29.77 -7.90
CA ARG A 799 -4.48 -28.83 -8.13
C ARG A 799 -4.75 -27.43 -7.55
N SER A 800 -5.97 -27.16 -7.08
CA SER A 800 -6.43 -25.84 -6.65
C SER A 800 -6.20 -24.76 -7.72
N THR A 801 -6.49 -25.06 -9.00
CA THR A 801 -6.33 -24.13 -10.11
C THR A 801 -7.67 -23.78 -10.75
N VAL A 802 -7.78 -22.55 -11.21
CA VAL A 802 -8.92 -22.01 -11.97
C VAL A 802 -8.37 -21.33 -13.22
N ILE A 803 -8.84 -21.75 -14.39
CA ILE A 803 -8.44 -21.20 -15.68
C ILE A 803 -9.72 -20.71 -16.38
N PHE A 804 -9.66 -19.50 -16.92
CA PHE A 804 -10.78 -18.87 -17.62
C PHE A 804 -10.60 -18.98 -19.14
N SER A 805 -11.71 -19.21 -19.86
CA SER A 805 -11.75 -19.06 -21.31
C SER A 805 -11.68 -17.59 -21.70
N ASP A 806 -11.01 -17.28 -22.80
CA ASP A 806 -10.91 -15.94 -23.34
C ASP A 806 -12.30 -15.36 -23.73
N ASP A 807 -13.30 -16.21 -23.98
CA ASP A 807 -14.68 -15.82 -24.32
C ASP A 807 -15.55 -15.44 -23.10
N LEU A 808 -15.08 -15.69 -21.87
CA LEU A 808 -15.87 -15.46 -20.65
C LEU A 808 -16.32 -14.00 -20.52
N LEU A 809 -15.39 -13.05 -20.69
CA LEU A 809 -15.71 -11.62 -20.57
C LEU A 809 -16.75 -11.17 -21.60
N ALA A 810 -16.64 -11.64 -22.84
CA ALA A 810 -17.62 -11.34 -23.88
C ALA A 810 -19.00 -11.91 -23.54
N ALA A 811 -19.06 -13.12 -22.99
CA ALA A 811 -20.32 -13.75 -22.57
C ALA A 811 -20.96 -13.01 -21.39
N MET A 812 -20.18 -12.56 -20.39
CA MET A 812 -20.69 -11.78 -19.26
C MET A 812 -21.18 -10.40 -19.69
N ALA A 813 -20.42 -9.73 -20.57
CA ALA A 813 -20.82 -8.42 -21.12
C ALA A 813 -22.12 -8.52 -21.94
N LYS A 814 -22.29 -9.59 -22.75
CA LYS A 814 -23.52 -9.83 -23.53
C LYS A 814 -24.75 -10.03 -22.65
N ASN A 815 -24.57 -10.61 -21.47
CA ASN A 815 -25.63 -10.84 -20.49
C ASN A 815 -25.85 -9.64 -19.56
N GLU A 816 -25.18 -8.52 -19.82
CA GLU A 816 -25.30 -7.27 -19.02
C GLU A 816 -25.00 -7.52 -17.53
N GLU A 817 -24.03 -8.39 -17.23
CA GLU A 817 -23.63 -8.65 -15.85
C GLU A 817 -23.05 -7.41 -15.17
N ASN A 818 -23.07 -7.39 -13.83
CA ASN A 818 -22.58 -6.26 -13.08
C ASN A 818 -21.07 -6.01 -13.34
N ASN A 819 -20.72 -4.79 -13.77
CA ASN A 819 -19.35 -4.41 -14.13
C ASN A 819 -18.32 -4.63 -13.02
N ILE A 820 -18.75 -4.63 -11.74
CA ILE A 820 -17.87 -4.94 -10.61
C ILE A 820 -17.38 -6.39 -10.73
N LEU A 821 -18.27 -7.33 -11.07
CA LEU A 821 -17.96 -8.75 -11.22
C LEU A 821 -17.17 -9.02 -12.51
N ILE A 822 -17.51 -8.37 -13.62
CA ILE A 822 -16.74 -8.45 -14.88
C ILE A 822 -15.29 -8.01 -14.63
N TYR A 823 -15.10 -6.88 -13.96
CA TYR A 823 -13.77 -6.39 -13.65
C TYR A 823 -13.00 -7.30 -12.70
N GLU A 824 -13.68 -7.92 -11.76
CA GLU A 824 -13.06 -8.91 -10.87
C GLU A 824 -12.51 -10.11 -11.66
N VAL A 825 -13.23 -10.58 -12.69
CA VAL A 825 -12.73 -11.62 -13.62
C VAL A 825 -11.50 -11.13 -14.36
N GLU A 826 -11.54 -9.93 -14.96
CA GLU A 826 -10.39 -9.32 -15.66
C GLU A 826 -9.11 -9.31 -14.79
N ASN A 827 -9.25 -9.02 -13.50
CA ASN A 827 -8.11 -8.99 -12.57
C ASN A 827 -7.59 -10.40 -12.21
N CYS A 828 -8.37 -11.44 -12.43
CA CYS A 828 -8.00 -12.81 -12.11
C CYS A 828 -7.49 -13.59 -13.32
N MET A 829 -7.83 -13.17 -14.56
CA MET A 829 -7.29 -13.70 -15.83
C MET A 829 -5.84 -13.29 -16.03
#